data_a83f31c8318915a146f9d2af557a2dd4
#
_entry.id   a83f31c8318915a146f9d2af557a2dd4
#
_cell.length_a   1.000
_cell.length_b   1.000
_cell.length_c   1.000
_cell.angle_alpha   90.00
_cell.angle_beta   90.00
_cell.angle_gamma   90.00
#
_symmetry.space_group_name_H-M   'P 1'
#
loop_
_entity.id
_entity.type
_entity.pdbx_description
1 polymer ?
#
loop_
_entity_poly.entity_id
_entity_poly.type
_entity_poly.pdbx_seq_one_letter_code
_entity_poly.pdbx_strand_id
1 'polypeptide(L)'
;MAGKSKSKSGGKGKSGAKGGSALKTAMSAQNNPAARIRIPQTIGLPGQIANNAGGYSFPLPLEQEWMRYLIIGSKSDNGSYYQCGGAIATTISRCIMAAVSSSNTCEHLIRDIVNVSVSARAPKQEMTMMSLAAAIVFPPDNVCKAQALKAINQVCRIPTHLFMLVQYIRDLSQDKAKPGKGFGKGVRRALTEYYTSRNGLEIAVLVTKYKNREGWTHEDLISLLHINPAEMKDDGGRLVLEWIMKKDKPERMIAANPAKGIVETVLPAKMERTEFMKRLMAIPTPDRETGGAAAPSKVSSTPSSSRRLDVMFEVVHPDSPMSGSLKLMIQDTEPLQNLRQTLNDIGIGTSFVFRYNGAIISSTKSLRDISYDQSKKIYLGAGVEPVVVTMEAPASAPTTELELEHESKKVAEDPLVATARFLKALLELAKTGEKKDAVTAVALMEQNKKIQREHLPTELLNTPQIWDALLSGMGMTALVRNLGKLSEVGIASTRSQDIIKMLTDPKSVKDSKVHPLQVLVGMKTYSQGKGDLGSMTWIPNSYITTALSTTFRQAFGNITPTGKRYMIGLDVSGSMTMCMCAGAKNITPREGSVAMAMMTLHAEGAENVHIYGFSNIFYNFNGKIRPEMTIQDAIRATDMRFGATDCALPMTEALKMYRQNGTVFDVFCVYTDSETYAPTVHPQVALEVYRKETGIDAKLIVVGMVANQLTIADPKDKNTLNLAGFDTSTPELISMFVRGEI
;
A
#
# COMPACT_ATOMS: atom_id res chain seq x y z
N MET A 1 -56.17 -49.91 -17.03
CA MET A 1 -55.78 -51.16 -16.39
C MET A 1 -54.78 -50.90 -15.31
N ALA A 2 -55.14 -51.23 -14.11
CA ALA A 2 -54.45 -50.97 -12.86
C ALA A 2 -53.29 -51.93 -12.61
N GLY A 3 -52.23 -51.45 -12.00
CA GLY A 3 -51.18 -52.30 -11.46
C GLY A 3 -50.62 -51.68 -10.18
N LYS A 4 -51.23 -51.93 -9.05
CA LYS A 4 -50.72 -51.65 -7.70
C LYS A 4 -49.57 -52.58 -7.39
N SER A 5 -48.49 -52.13 -6.93
CA SER A 5 -47.50 -52.93 -6.17
C SER A 5 -47.19 -52.28 -4.82
N LYS A 6 -47.33 -53.09 -3.82
CA LYS A 6 -47.28 -52.79 -2.37
C LYS A 6 -45.91 -52.46 -1.88
N SER A 7 -45.84 -51.43 -1.01
CA SER A 7 -44.73 -51.16 -0.10
C SER A 7 -44.55 -52.30 0.93
N LYS A 8 -43.34 -52.73 1.16
CA LYS A 8 -42.96 -53.47 2.38
C LYS A 8 -42.08 -52.54 3.24
N SER A 9 -42.59 -52.21 4.38
CA SER A 9 -41.91 -51.64 5.51
C SER A 9 -40.97 -52.66 6.18
N GLY A 10 -39.86 -52.19 6.72
CA GLY A 10 -39.18 -52.94 7.76
C GLY A 10 -37.66 -52.86 7.68
N GLY A 11 -37.08 -52.03 8.49
CA GLY A 11 -35.64 -51.99 8.74
C GLY A 11 -35.30 -50.91 9.74
N LYS A 12 -35.65 -51.09 11.02
CA LYS A 12 -35.14 -50.31 12.12
C LYS A 12 -33.66 -50.61 12.29
N GLY A 13 -32.78 -49.80 11.70
CA GLY A 13 -31.33 -49.80 11.95
C GLY A 13 -31.02 -49.12 13.28
N LYS A 14 -30.52 -49.91 14.21
CA LYS A 14 -29.96 -49.42 15.50
C LYS A 14 -28.69 -48.59 15.23
N SER A 15 -28.81 -47.28 15.10
CA SER A 15 -27.67 -46.35 15.04
C SER A 15 -27.40 -45.59 16.34
N GLY A 16 -28.05 -45.97 17.45
CA GLY A 16 -27.96 -45.25 18.72
C GLY A 16 -26.86 -45.68 19.69
N ALA A 17 -26.13 -46.78 19.43
CA ALA A 17 -25.19 -47.32 20.45
C ALA A 17 -23.72 -46.97 20.27
N LYS A 18 -23.28 -46.49 19.10
CA LYS A 18 -21.86 -46.14 18.87
C LYS A 18 -21.48 -44.73 19.32
N GLY A 19 -22.40 -43.77 19.31
CA GLY A 19 -22.11 -42.39 19.74
C GLY A 19 -21.93 -42.24 21.26
N GLY A 20 -22.68 -43.03 22.05
CA GLY A 20 -22.57 -42.99 23.52
C GLY A 20 -21.28 -43.56 24.09
N SER A 21 -20.67 -44.53 23.39
CA SER A 21 -19.35 -45.08 23.79
C SER A 21 -18.21 -44.13 23.50
N ALA A 22 -18.21 -43.46 22.36
CA ALA A 22 -17.16 -42.47 21.99
C ALA A 22 -17.21 -41.24 22.92
N LEU A 23 -18.41 -40.75 23.26
CA LEU A 23 -18.57 -39.63 24.20
C LEU A 23 -18.11 -39.99 25.64
N LYS A 24 -18.37 -41.20 26.10
CA LYS A 24 -17.87 -41.70 27.37
C LYS A 24 -16.35 -41.86 27.38
N THR A 25 -15.76 -42.29 26.26
CA THR A 25 -14.29 -42.38 26.10
C THR A 25 -13.66 -41.00 26.08
N ALA A 26 -14.26 -40.02 25.42
CA ALA A 26 -13.80 -38.64 25.43
C ALA A 26 -13.89 -38.00 26.81
N MET A 27 -14.98 -38.25 27.54
CA MET A 27 -15.16 -37.74 28.91
C MET A 27 -14.23 -38.43 29.94
N SER A 28 -13.92 -39.70 29.77
CA SER A 28 -12.96 -40.42 30.64
C SER A 28 -11.49 -40.02 30.35
N ALA A 29 -11.21 -39.58 29.12
CA ALA A 29 -9.88 -39.08 28.72
C ALA A 29 -9.58 -37.68 29.29
N GLN A 30 -10.55 -36.93 29.78
CA GLN A 30 -10.35 -35.61 30.36
C GLN A 30 -9.36 -35.59 31.53
N ASN A 31 -9.25 -36.69 32.25
CA ASN A 31 -8.41 -36.82 33.45
C ASN A 31 -7.17 -37.72 33.24
N ASN A 32 -6.96 -38.30 32.05
CA ASN A 32 -5.81 -39.13 31.76
C ASN A 32 -5.10 -38.67 30.45
N PRO A 33 -3.93 -38.00 30.57
CA PRO A 33 -3.18 -37.52 29.43
C PRO A 33 -2.80 -38.64 28.42
N ALA A 34 -2.53 -39.85 28.87
CA ALA A 34 -2.19 -40.97 28.00
C ALA A 34 -3.35 -41.47 27.14
N ALA A 35 -4.59 -41.28 27.60
CA ALA A 35 -5.80 -41.61 26.84
C ALA A 35 -6.15 -40.53 25.78
N ARG A 36 -5.79 -39.28 26.02
CA ARG A 36 -5.97 -38.15 25.08
C ARG A 36 -5.15 -38.35 23.80
N ILE A 37 -3.96 -38.96 23.87
CA ILE A 37 -3.06 -39.18 22.73
C ILE A 37 -3.69 -40.04 21.61
N ARG A 38 -4.78 -40.73 21.90
CA ARG A 38 -5.44 -41.67 20.96
C ARG A 38 -6.79 -41.15 20.44
N ILE A 39 -7.16 -39.89 20.72
CA ILE A 39 -8.41 -39.33 20.24
C ILE A 39 -8.19 -38.80 18.83
N PRO A 40 -8.79 -39.38 17.79
CA PRO A 40 -8.66 -38.90 16.42
C PRO A 40 -9.32 -37.52 16.26
N GLN A 41 -8.84 -36.73 15.30
CA GLN A 41 -9.33 -35.37 15.01
C GLN A 41 -10.81 -35.35 14.58
N THR A 42 -11.38 -36.50 14.25
CA THR A 42 -12.82 -36.67 13.95
C THR A 42 -13.71 -36.76 15.20
N ILE A 43 -13.13 -36.71 16.41
CA ILE A 43 -13.84 -36.65 17.70
C ILE A 43 -13.42 -35.36 18.41
N GLY A 44 -14.40 -34.45 18.67
CA GLY A 44 -14.11 -33.15 19.26
C GLY A 44 -13.60 -33.22 20.69
N LEU A 45 -12.57 -32.43 21.02
CA LEU A 45 -12.16 -32.11 22.38
C LEU A 45 -13.09 -31.05 23.00
N PRO A 46 -13.15 -30.91 24.31
CA PRO A 46 -13.90 -29.86 24.96
C PRO A 46 -13.53 -28.47 24.42
N GLY A 47 -14.52 -27.68 24.02
CA GLY A 47 -14.35 -26.35 23.45
C GLY A 47 -14.12 -26.31 21.95
N GLN A 48 -13.96 -27.45 21.28
CA GLN A 48 -13.85 -27.52 19.83
C GLN A 48 -15.24 -27.55 19.16
N ILE A 49 -15.28 -27.06 17.92
CA ILE A 49 -16.42 -27.12 17.01
C ILE A 49 -16.06 -27.91 15.76
N ALA A 50 -17.05 -28.48 15.08
CA ALA A 50 -16.84 -29.18 13.81
C ALA A 50 -16.31 -28.20 12.77
N ASN A 51 -15.29 -28.59 12.03
CA ASN A 51 -14.77 -27.89 10.86
C ASN A 51 -15.39 -28.43 9.56
N ASN A 52 -15.15 -27.75 8.44
CA ASN A 52 -15.79 -28.13 7.16
C ASN A 52 -15.14 -29.37 6.51
N ALA A 53 -13.92 -29.73 6.93
CA ALA A 53 -13.23 -30.94 6.48
C ALA A 53 -13.78 -32.23 7.14
N GLY A 54 -14.65 -32.11 8.15
CA GLY A 54 -15.21 -33.23 8.92
C GLY A 54 -14.44 -33.58 10.18
N GLY A 55 -13.49 -32.78 10.57
CA GLY A 55 -12.77 -32.85 11.85
C GLY A 55 -13.27 -31.79 12.85
N TYR A 56 -12.45 -31.49 13.85
CA TYR A 56 -12.74 -30.51 14.90
C TYR A 56 -11.58 -29.57 15.13
N SER A 57 -11.89 -28.28 15.31
CA SER A 57 -10.95 -27.20 15.61
C SER A 57 -11.53 -26.27 16.68
N PHE A 58 -10.71 -25.45 17.31
CA PHE A 58 -11.20 -24.46 18.26
C PHE A 58 -11.81 -23.25 17.52
N PRO A 59 -12.90 -22.65 18.03
CA PRO A 59 -13.35 -21.35 17.57
C PRO A 59 -12.36 -20.25 17.98
N LEU A 60 -12.15 -19.28 17.11
CA LEU A 60 -11.39 -18.08 17.43
C LEU A 60 -12.17 -17.22 18.45
N PRO A 61 -11.48 -16.56 19.39
CA PRO A 61 -12.05 -15.44 20.11
C PRO A 61 -12.58 -14.38 19.16
N LEU A 62 -13.69 -13.72 19.53
CA LEU A 62 -14.39 -12.77 18.66
C LEU A 62 -13.46 -11.69 18.09
N GLU A 63 -12.55 -11.14 18.90
CA GLU A 63 -11.59 -10.13 18.45
C GLU A 63 -10.61 -10.65 17.39
N GLN A 64 -10.12 -11.86 17.53
CA GLN A 64 -9.25 -12.50 16.55
C GLN A 64 -10.00 -12.86 15.26
N GLU A 65 -11.29 -13.24 15.38
CA GLU A 65 -12.14 -13.52 14.22
C GLU A 65 -12.36 -12.25 13.39
N TRP A 66 -12.75 -11.11 14.01
CA TRP A 66 -12.93 -9.88 13.22
C TRP A 66 -11.62 -9.32 12.68
N MET A 67 -10.49 -9.45 13.40
CA MET A 67 -9.18 -9.06 12.87
C MET A 67 -8.83 -9.86 11.61
N ARG A 68 -9.05 -11.17 11.63
CA ARG A 68 -8.87 -12.03 10.46
C ARG A 68 -9.78 -11.61 9.31
N TYR A 69 -11.03 -11.28 9.59
CA TYR A 69 -11.99 -10.77 8.60
C TYR A 69 -11.56 -9.42 8.01
N LEU A 70 -11.12 -8.47 8.83
CA LEU A 70 -10.67 -7.15 8.36
C LEU A 70 -9.45 -7.23 7.44
N ILE A 71 -8.52 -8.15 7.72
CA ILE A 71 -7.22 -8.23 7.04
C ILE A 71 -7.30 -9.09 5.77
N ILE A 72 -7.82 -10.31 5.87
CA ILE A 72 -7.82 -11.28 4.76
C ILE A 72 -9.19 -11.59 4.17
N GLY A 73 -10.27 -11.09 4.74
CA GLY A 73 -11.60 -11.23 4.18
C GLY A 73 -11.75 -10.53 2.83
N SER A 74 -12.57 -11.07 1.94
CA SER A 74 -12.81 -10.55 0.60
C SER A 74 -14.27 -10.62 0.22
N LYS A 75 -14.75 -9.60 -0.51
CA LYS A 75 -16.10 -9.56 -1.09
C LYS A 75 -16.31 -10.62 -2.18
N SER A 76 -15.24 -10.95 -2.92
CA SER A 76 -15.29 -11.88 -4.05
C SER A 76 -14.90 -13.30 -3.70
N ASP A 77 -14.41 -13.51 -2.47
CA ASP A 77 -13.84 -14.77 -2.05
C ASP A 77 -14.52 -15.21 -0.76
N ASN A 78 -15.10 -16.40 -0.77
CA ASN A 78 -15.85 -16.94 0.37
C ASN A 78 -14.90 -17.43 1.51
N GLY A 79 -13.66 -16.97 1.51
CA GLY A 79 -12.69 -17.13 2.59
C GLY A 79 -12.06 -18.51 2.67
N SER A 80 -12.79 -19.57 2.50
CA SER A 80 -12.30 -20.95 2.56
C SER A 80 -12.93 -21.79 1.46
N TYR A 81 -12.17 -22.74 0.93
CA TYR A 81 -12.66 -23.72 -0.04
C TYR A 81 -13.96 -24.42 0.43
N TYR A 82 -14.05 -24.74 1.71
CA TYR A 82 -15.20 -25.40 2.29
C TYR A 82 -16.39 -24.47 2.57
N GLN A 83 -16.19 -23.17 2.52
CA GLN A 83 -17.25 -22.16 2.70
C GLN A 83 -17.75 -21.57 1.37
N CYS A 84 -17.24 -22.07 0.25
CA CYS A 84 -17.64 -21.67 -1.10
C CYS A 84 -19.08 -22.08 -1.42
N GLY A 85 -20.07 -21.47 -0.89
CA GLY A 85 -21.44 -21.85 -1.21
C GLY A 85 -22.53 -20.96 -0.62
N GLY A 86 -22.17 -20.00 0.14
CA GLY A 86 -23.15 -19.14 0.79
C GLY A 86 -22.89 -17.67 0.53
N ALA A 87 -23.85 -17.01 -0.01
CA ALA A 87 -24.12 -15.59 -0.12
C ALA A 87 -23.41 -14.61 0.88
N ILE A 88 -22.09 -14.74 1.09
CA ILE A 88 -21.30 -13.78 1.93
C ILE A 88 -21.03 -12.49 1.15
N ALA A 89 -21.18 -12.50 -0.17
CA ALA A 89 -20.96 -11.32 -1.02
C ALA A 89 -21.84 -10.11 -0.69
N THR A 90 -22.92 -10.29 0.06
CA THR A 90 -23.88 -9.23 0.43
C THR A 90 -24.21 -9.19 1.92
N THR A 91 -23.70 -10.13 2.71
CA THR A 91 -24.03 -10.25 4.13
C THR A 91 -22.81 -9.89 4.98
N ILE A 92 -23.00 -9.00 5.96
CA ILE A 92 -21.99 -8.70 6.97
C ILE A 92 -21.61 -9.98 7.70
N SER A 93 -20.31 -10.21 7.94
CA SER A 93 -19.84 -11.35 8.72
C SER A 93 -20.51 -11.41 10.08
N ARG A 94 -20.80 -12.62 10.56
CA ARG A 94 -21.38 -12.84 11.90
C ARG A 94 -20.54 -12.20 13.00
N CYS A 95 -19.20 -12.24 12.89
CA CYS A 95 -18.32 -11.63 13.89
C CYS A 95 -18.49 -10.12 13.95
N ILE A 96 -18.69 -9.44 12.82
CA ILE A 96 -18.93 -7.99 12.78
C ILE A 96 -20.29 -7.66 13.40
N MET A 97 -21.35 -8.43 13.08
CA MET A 97 -22.66 -8.24 13.70
C MET A 97 -22.64 -8.51 15.21
N ALA A 98 -21.90 -9.51 15.66
CA ALA A 98 -21.69 -9.76 17.07
C ALA A 98 -20.91 -8.60 17.75
N ALA A 99 -19.88 -8.07 17.08
CA ALA A 99 -19.08 -6.97 17.60
C ALA A 99 -19.89 -5.67 17.75
N VAL A 100 -20.79 -5.34 16.81
CA VAL A 100 -21.64 -4.13 16.89
C VAL A 100 -22.85 -4.30 17.80
N SER A 101 -23.05 -5.46 18.44
CA SER A 101 -24.19 -5.70 19.32
C SER A 101 -24.02 -5.18 20.76
N SER A 102 -22.81 -4.86 21.18
CA SER A 102 -22.52 -4.27 22.49
C SER A 102 -21.56 -3.09 22.40
N SER A 103 -21.65 -2.13 23.32
CA SER A 103 -20.82 -0.93 23.34
C SER A 103 -19.33 -1.25 23.40
N ASN A 104 -18.92 -2.10 24.34
CA ASN A 104 -17.52 -2.45 24.54
C ASN A 104 -16.89 -3.09 23.28
N THR A 105 -17.51 -4.11 22.71
CA THR A 105 -16.97 -4.77 21.50
C THR A 105 -17.02 -3.87 20.28
N CYS A 106 -18.04 -2.99 20.16
CA CYS A 106 -18.15 -2.05 19.08
C CYS A 106 -17.04 -0.97 19.12
N GLU A 107 -16.72 -0.44 20.28
CA GLU A 107 -15.60 0.50 20.46
C GLU A 107 -14.26 -0.14 20.11
N HIS A 108 -14.02 -1.38 20.54
CA HIS A 108 -12.82 -2.13 20.15
C HIS A 108 -12.75 -2.35 18.65
N LEU A 109 -13.86 -2.76 18.02
CA LEU A 109 -13.93 -2.94 16.58
C LEU A 109 -13.62 -1.64 15.82
N ILE A 110 -14.18 -0.49 16.24
CA ILE A 110 -13.92 0.80 15.59
C ILE A 110 -12.44 1.18 15.70
N ARG A 111 -11.83 0.99 16.87
CA ARG A 111 -10.38 1.22 17.08
C ARG A 111 -9.54 0.35 16.13
N ASP A 112 -9.90 -0.94 16.00
CA ASP A 112 -9.17 -1.87 15.15
C ASP A 112 -9.37 -1.55 13.66
N ILE A 113 -10.58 -1.13 13.23
CA ILE A 113 -10.85 -0.63 11.88
C ILE A 113 -9.93 0.55 11.54
N VAL A 114 -9.79 1.52 12.44
CA VAL A 114 -8.92 2.68 12.25
C VAL A 114 -7.46 2.23 12.17
N ASN A 115 -7.01 1.40 13.11
CA ASN A 115 -5.64 0.89 13.14
C ASN A 115 -5.30 0.12 11.85
N VAL A 116 -6.11 -0.85 11.45
CA VAL A 116 -5.90 -1.65 10.24
C VAL A 116 -5.84 -0.76 8.99
N SER A 117 -6.71 0.26 8.89
CA SER A 117 -6.71 1.16 7.74
C SER A 117 -5.51 2.09 7.73
N VAL A 118 -5.24 2.81 8.83
CA VAL A 118 -4.18 3.83 8.90
C VAL A 118 -2.79 3.22 8.79
N SER A 119 -2.58 2.06 9.42
CA SER A 119 -1.29 1.34 9.38
C SER A 119 -1.15 0.45 8.13
N ALA A 120 -2.12 0.47 7.21
CA ALA A 120 -2.12 -0.31 5.98
C ALA A 120 -1.92 -1.83 6.20
N ARG A 121 -2.44 -2.37 7.31
CA ARG A 121 -2.31 -3.79 7.68
C ARG A 121 -3.09 -4.73 6.73
N ALA A 122 -4.18 -4.26 6.14
CA ALA A 122 -4.97 -5.03 5.18
C ALA A 122 -4.57 -4.74 3.73
N PRO A 123 -4.43 -5.77 2.86
CA PRO A 123 -4.11 -5.60 1.44
C PRO A 123 -5.22 -4.90 0.66
N LYS A 124 -6.46 -5.02 1.12
CA LYS A 124 -7.66 -4.37 0.57
C LYS A 124 -8.46 -3.73 1.69
N GLN A 125 -9.18 -2.66 1.36
CA GLN A 125 -9.96 -1.91 2.35
C GLN A 125 -11.48 -2.22 2.29
N GLU A 126 -11.91 -3.19 1.50
CA GLU A 126 -13.33 -3.52 1.32
C GLU A 126 -13.99 -3.93 2.63
N MET A 127 -13.37 -4.86 3.37
CA MET A 127 -13.91 -5.34 4.65
C MET A 127 -13.85 -4.28 5.74
N THR A 128 -12.82 -3.46 5.73
CA THR A 128 -12.68 -2.30 6.64
C THR A 128 -13.83 -1.30 6.42
N MET A 129 -14.15 -0.98 5.15
CA MET A 129 -15.27 -0.08 4.81
C MET A 129 -16.62 -0.72 5.17
N MET A 130 -16.80 -2.01 4.90
CA MET A 130 -18.03 -2.74 5.25
C MET A 130 -18.27 -2.76 6.76
N SER A 131 -17.22 -3.03 7.54
CA SER A 131 -17.30 -3.08 9.01
C SER A 131 -17.58 -1.70 9.61
N LEU A 132 -16.97 -0.63 9.06
CA LEU A 132 -17.26 0.74 9.46
C LEU A 132 -18.70 1.11 9.14
N ALA A 133 -19.22 0.73 7.96
CA ALA A 133 -20.62 0.94 7.60
C ALA A 133 -21.57 0.22 8.58
N ALA A 134 -21.24 -1.00 9.02
CA ALA A 134 -22.00 -1.72 10.01
C ALA A 134 -22.05 -0.99 11.36
N ALA A 135 -20.91 -0.48 11.86
CA ALA A 135 -20.84 0.30 13.08
C ALA A 135 -21.62 1.62 13.01
N ILE A 136 -21.75 2.21 11.81
CA ILE A 136 -22.55 3.42 11.59
C ILE A 136 -24.06 3.10 11.54
N VAL A 137 -24.44 2.00 10.90
CA VAL A 137 -25.86 1.65 10.65
C VAL A 137 -26.49 0.93 11.84
N PHE A 138 -25.73 0.05 12.51
CA PHE A 138 -26.18 -0.80 13.63
C PHE A 138 -25.42 -0.50 14.94
N PRO A 139 -25.21 0.76 15.31
CA PRO A 139 -24.48 1.04 16.55
C PRO A 139 -25.31 0.62 17.74
N PRO A 140 -24.69 0.07 18.82
CA PRO A 140 -25.40 -0.30 20.04
C PRO A 140 -25.90 0.94 20.81
N ASP A 141 -25.22 2.08 20.63
CA ASP A 141 -25.52 3.36 21.28
C ASP A 141 -25.03 4.57 20.45
N ASN A 142 -25.32 5.77 20.97
CA ASN A 142 -24.93 7.02 20.31
C ASN A 142 -23.41 7.32 20.43
N VAL A 143 -22.72 6.80 21.43
CA VAL A 143 -21.27 7.00 21.62
C VAL A 143 -20.52 6.25 20.52
N CYS A 144 -20.82 4.96 20.37
CA CYS A 144 -20.25 4.15 19.30
C CYS A 144 -20.55 4.73 17.92
N LYS A 145 -21.78 5.21 17.69
CA LYS A 145 -22.14 5.88 16.45
C LYS A 145 -21.30 7.13 16.19
N ALA A 146 -21.08 7.97 17.20
CA ALA A 146 -20.27 9.17 17.07
C ALA A 146 -18.80 8.84 16.77
N GLN A 147 -18.25 7.81 17.42
CA GLN A 147 -16.90 7.33 17.16
C GLN A 147 -16.75 6.79 15.74
N ALA A 148 -17.71 5.98 15.27
CA ALA A 148 -17.69 5.44 13.90
C ALA A 148 -17.78 6.57 12.85
N LEU A 149 -18.59 7.60 13.08
CA LEU A 149 -18.69 8.76 12.20
C LEU A 149 -17.37 9.56 12.17
N LYS A 150 -16.71 9.76 13.33
CA LYS A 150 -15.41 10.42 13.41
C LYS A 150 -14.32 9.64 12.68
N ALA A 151 -14.40 8.31 12.67
CA ALA A 151 -13.44 7.44 11.99
C ALA A 151 -13.47 7.59 10.46
N ILE A 152 -14.55 8.10 9.84
CA ILE A 152 -14.69 8.21 8.37
C ILE A 152 -13.49 8.93 7.75
N ASN A 153 -13.09 10.09 8.28
CA ASN A 153 -12.00 10.88 7.71
C ASN A 153 -10.62 10.24 7.90
N GLN A 154 -10.46 9.39 8.90
CA GLN A 154 -9.21 8.64 9.12
C GLN A 154 -9.11 7.42 8.18
N VAL A 155 -10.21 6.71 7.99
CA VAL A 155 -10.29 5.46 7.25
C VAL A 155 -10.44 5.70 5.75
N CYS A 156 -11.22 6.70 5.33
CA CYS A 156 -11.42 7.05 3.92
C CYS A 156 -10.26 7.90 3.39
N ARG A 157 -9.08 7.29 3.19
CA ARG A 157 -7.87 7.99 2.75
C ARG A 157 -7.93 8.49 1.30
N ILE A 158 -8.72 7.82 0.46
CA ILE A 158 -8.93 8.16 -0.96
C ILE A 158 -10.43 8.10 -1.29
N PRO A 159 -10.90 8.81 -2.34
CA PRO A 159 -12.31 8.80 -2.75
C PRO A 159 -12.89 7.40 -3.01
N THR A 160 -12.09 6.46 -3.49
CA THR A 160 -12.55 5.07 -3.68
C THR A 160 -13.07 4.46 -2.37
N HIS A 161 -12.41 4.73 -1.24
CA HIS A 161 -12.85 4.25 0.08
C HIS A 161 -14.16 4.95 0.48
N LEU A 162 -14.27 6.26 0.24
CA LEU A 162 -15.48 7.03 0.51
C LEU A 162 -16.68 6.49 -0.27
N PHE A 163 -16.53 6.27 -1.56
CA PHE A 163 -17.60 5.71 -2.41
C PHE A 163 -18.03 4.32 -1.96
N MET A 164 -17.08 3.44 -1.62
CA MET A 164 -17.39 2.11 -1.08
C MET A 164 -18.16 2.21 0.24
N LEU A 165 -17.70 3.06 1.16
CA LEU A 165 -18.36 3.27 2.44
C LEU A 165 -19.81 3.78 2.25
N VAL A 166 -19.99 4.76 1.39
CA VAL A 166 -21.31 5.32 1.06
C VAL A 166 -22.24 4.24 0.50
N GLN A 167 -21.74 3.41 -0.42
CA GLN A 167 -22.52 2.30 -0.97
C GLN A 167 -22.90 1.30 0.11
N TYR A 168 -21.97 0.89 0.97
CA TYR A 168 -22.25 -0.05 2.05
C TYR A 168 -23.21 0.51 3.09
N ILE A 169 -23.11 1.78 3.47
CA ILE A 169 -24.11 2.42 4.35
C ILE A 169 -25.48 2.37 3.69
N ARG A 170 -25.57 2.64 2.39
CA ARG A 170 -26.82 2.58 1.65
C ARG A 170 -27.41 1.16 1.62
N ASP A 171 -26.58 0.17 1.28
CA ASP A 171 -27.01 -1.24 1.18
C ASP A 171 -27.51 -1.76 2.54
N LEU A 172 -26.83 -1.42 3.63
CA LEU A 172 -27.18 -1.82 4.98
C LEU A 172 -28.37 -1.06 5.55
N SER A 173 -28.59 0.18 5.10
CA SER A 173 -29.71 1.03 5.54
C SER A 173 -31.01 0.75 4.78
N GLN A 174 -31.01 -0.08 3.75
CA GLN A 174 -32.20 -0.41 2.98
C GLN A 174 -33.16 -1.27 3.81
N ASP A 175 -33.91 -0.60 4.65
CA ASP A 175 -35.18 -1.14 5.12
C ASP A 175 -36.10 -1.30 3.90
N LYS A 176 -36.40 -2.55 3.53
CA LYS A 176 -37.27 -2.89 2.38
C LYS A 176 -38.62 -2.18 2.46
N ALA A 177 -39.02 -1.69 3.64
CA ALA A 177 -40.29 -1.00 3.89
C ALA A 177 -40.24 0.50 3.54
N LYS A 178 -39.08 1.14 3.38
CA LYS A 178 -38.95 2.59 3.12
C LYS A 178 -37.80 2.91 2.17
N PRO A 179 -37.91 2.57 0.88
CA PRO A 179 -36.91 2.95 -0.09
C PRO A 179 -36.88 4.49 -0.23
N GLY A 180 -35.71 5.10 -0.15
CA GLY A 180 -35.50 6.51 -0.50
C GLY A 180 -35.23 7.48 0.63
N LYS A 181 -35.08 7.07 1.89
CA LYS A 181 -34.54 7.96 2.93
C LYS A 181 -33.03 8.13 2.74
N GLY A 182 -32.62 9.36 2.44
CA GLY A 182 -31.20 9.75 2.39
C GLY A 182 -30.51 9.60 3.74
N PHE A 183 -29.19 9.84 3.77
CA PHE A 183 -28.38 9.74 4.98
C PHE A 183 -28.88 10.68 6.09
N GLY A 184 -28.86 10.21 7.34
CA GLY A 184 -29.15 11.02 8.51
C GLY A 184 -28.15 12.17 8.68
N LYS A 185 -28.55 13.21 9.43
CA LYS A 185 -27.73 14.45 9.63
C LYS A 185 -26.28 14.15 10.03
N GLY A 186 -26.04 13.20 10.95
CA GLY A 186 -24.68 12.85 11.42
C GLY A 186 -23.83 12.30 10.30
N VAL A 187 -24.36 11.37 9.48
CA VAL A 187 -23.64 10.78 8.34
C VAL A 187 -23.33 11.84 7.30
N ARG A 188 -24.32 12.71 6.94
CA ARG A 188 -24.08 13.81 6.00
C ARG A 188 -22.96 14.72 6.47
N ARG A 189 -22.98 15.16 7.73
CA ARG A 189 -21.94 16.01 8.31
C ARG A 189 -20.56 15.39 8.20
N ALA A 190 -20.41 14.11 8.58
CA ALA A 190 -19.13 13.42 8.53
C ALA A 190 -18.61 13.23 7.09
N LEU A 191 -19.49 12.95 6.12
CA LEU A 191 -19.14 12.88 4.71
C LEU A 191 -18.82 14.26 4.10
N THR A 192 -19.51 15.33 4.52
CA THR A 192 -19.19 16.70 4.13
C THR A 192 -17.80 17.10 4.58
N GLU A 193 -17.42 16.75 5.82
CA GLU A 193 -16.10 17.03 6.39
C GLU A 193 -14.96 16.42 5.55
N TYR A 194 -15.22 15.30 4.85
CA TYR A 194 -14.23 14.72 3.93
C TYR A 194 -13.78 15.72 2.85
N TYR A 195 -14.70 16.53 2.32
CA TYR A 195 -14.40 17.54 1.30
C TYR A 195 -13.92 18.86 1.91
N THR A 196 -14.57 19.32 2.96
CA THR A 196 -14.35 20.66 3.53
C THR A 196 -13.07 20.77 4.36
N SER A 197 -12.51 19.64 4.84
CA SER A 197 -11.27 19.65 5.63
C SER A 197 -9.99 19.74 4.78
N ARG A 198 -10.05 19.53 3.48
CA ARG A 198 -8.91 19.49 2.55
C ARG A 198 -8.77 20.80 1.79
N ASN A 199 -7.52 21.14 1.40
CA ASN A 199 -7.28 22.33 0.57
C ASN A 199 -7.68 22.07 -0.90
N GLY A 200 -7.82 23.15 -1.68
CA GLY A 200 -8.33 23.07 -3.04
C GLY A 200 -7.48 22.20 -3.97
N LEU A 201 -6.15 22.28 -3.89
CA LEU A 201 -5.27 21.46 -4.73
C LEU A 201 -5.39 19.97 -4.39
N GLU A 202 -5.47 19.62 -3.10
CA GLU A 202 -5.69 18.23 -2.68
C GLU A 202 -7.00 17.69 -3.23
N ILE A 203 -8.10 18.44 -3.08
CA ILE A 203 -9.41 18.05 -3.62
C ILE A 203 -9.35 17.96 -5.14
N ALA A 204 -8.74 18.93 -5.85
CA ALA A 204 -8.62 18.90 -7.30
C ALA A 204 -7.93 17.59 -7.78
N VAL A 205 -6.82 17.22 -7.17
CA VAL A 205 -6.09 15.97 -7.49
C VAL A 205 -6.95 14.74 -7.20
N LEU A 206 -7.61 14.69 -6.04
CA LEU A 206 -8.42 13.55 -5.64
C LEU A 206 -9.62 13.33 -6.58
N VAL A 207 -10.36 14.37 -6.91
CA VAL A 207 -11.58 14.27 -7.74
C VAL A 207 -11.28 14.00 -9.20
N THR A 208 -10.15 14.48 -9.70
CA THR A 208 -9.76 14.25 -11.10
C THR A 208 -9.10 12.88 -11.30
N LYS A 209 -8.43 12.36 -10.27
CA LYS A 209 -7.83 11.02 -10.28
C LYS A 209 -8.83 9.90 -10.04
N TYR A 210 -9.70 10.04 -9.03
CA TYR A 210 -10.65 9.00 -8.59
C TYR A 210 -12.09 9.41 -8.94
N LYS A 211 -12.44 9.34 -10.22
CA LYS A 211 -13.68 9.93 -10.77
C LYS A 211 -14.95 9.27 -10.25
N ASN A 212 -14.94 7.94 -10.13
CA ASN A 212 -16.12 7.15 -9.71
C ASN A 212 -15.73 5.80 -9.09
N ARG A 213 -16.63 5.22 -8.32
CA ARG A 213 -16.56 3.85 -7.81
C ARG A 213 -17.95 3.41 -7.29
N GLU A 214 -18.28 2.13 -7.43
CA GLU A 214 -19.56 1.52 -6.94
C GLU A 214 -20.81 2.28 -7.44
N GLY A 215 -20.75 2.87 -8.62
CA GLY A 215 -21.84 3.66 -9.19
C GLY A 215 -21.93 5.10 -8.68
N TRP A 216 -21.07 5.52 -7.75
CA TRP A 216 -21.00 6.88 -7.22
C TRP A 216 -19.96 7.73 -7.94
N THR A 217 -20.31 9.00 -8.17
CA THR A 217 -19.40 10.06 -8.61
C THR A 217 -19.28 11.14 -7.54
N HIS A 218 -18.30 12.04 -7.70
CA HIS A 218 -18.20 13.20 -6.82
C HIS A 218 -19.40 14.14 -6.96
N GLU A 219 -19.94 14.29 -8.17
CA GLU A 219 -21.14 15.11 -8.45
C GLU A 219 -22.36 14.56 -7.67
N ASP A 220 -22.55 13.23 -7.67
CA ASP A 220 -23.63 12.58 -6.92
C ASP A 220 -23.51 12.86 -5.42
N LEU A 221 -22.30 12.69 -4.85
CA LEU A 221 -22.10 12.90 -3.41
C LEU A 221 -22.27 14.36 -3.02
N ILE A 222 -21.67 15.29 -3.75
CA ILE A 222 -21.76 16.73 -3.47
C ILE A 222 -23.22 17.19 -3.54
N SER A 223 -23.97 16.72 -4.53
CA SER A 223 -25.40 16.99 -4.66
C SER A 223 -26.21 16.41 -3.50
N LEU A 224 -25.95 15.16 -3.10
CA LEU A 224 -26.63 14.49 -2.01
C LEU A 224 -26.35 15.13 -0.64
N LEU A 225 -25.13 15.59 -0.44
CA LEU A 225 -24.66 16.18 0.82
C LEU A 225 -25.06 17.67 0.92
N HIS A 226 -25.39 18.31 -0.19
CA HIS A 226 -25.67 19.75 -0.26
C HIS A 226 -24.52 20.61 0.29
N ILE A 227 -23.27 20.28 -0.12
CA ILE A 227 -22.08 20.98 0.37
C ILE A 227 -22.15 22.45 -0.05
N ASN A 228 -22.06 23.34 0.94
CA ASN A 228 -21.99 24.77 0.68
C ASN A 228 -20.55 25.16 0.30
N PRO A 229 -20.33 25.84 -0.84
CA PRO A 229 -19.01 26.33 -1.22
C PRO A 229 -18.32 27.19 -0.14
N ALA A 230 -19.10 27.91 0.67
CA ALA A 230 -18.55 28.72 1.75
C ALA A 230 -17.91 27.91 2.89
N GLU A 231 -18.25 26.61 3.02
CA GLU A 231 -17.68 25.70 4.03
C GLU A 231 -16.34 25.09 3.59
N MET A 232 -15.94 25.27 2.32
CA MET A 232 -14.66 24.75 1.84
C MET A 232 -13.49 25.45 2.55
N LYS A 233 -12.41 24.70 2.77
CA LYS A 233 -11.24 25.14 3.53
C LYS A 233 -10.58 26.40 2.97
N ASP A 234 -10.63 26.57 1.63
CA ASP A 234 -10.05 27.70 0.91
C ASP A 234 -10.78 27.97 -0.41
N ASP A 235 -10.41 29.05 -1.08
CA ASP A 235 -11.01 29.45 -2.36
C ASP A 235 -10.71 28.47 -3.50
N GLY A 236 -9.58 27.77 -3.45
CA GLY A 236 -9.27 26.69 -4.37
C GLY A 236 -10.27 25.54 -4.26
N GLY A 237 -10.67 25.18 -3.04
CA GLY A 237 -11.73 24.21 -2.79
C GLY A 237 -13.08 24.63 -3.34
N ARG A 238 -13.42 25.92 -3.20
CA ARG A 238 -14.65 26.49 -3.81
C ARG A 238 -14.62 26.37 -5.33
N LEU A 239 -13.49 26.71 -5.95
CA LEU A 239 -13.30 26.58 -7.40
C LEU A 239 -13.52 25.12 -7.87
N VAL A 240 -12.97 24.14 -7.16
CA VAL A 240 -13.15 22.71 -7.50
C VAL A 240 -14.61 22.30 -7.37
N LEU A 241 -15.30 22.73 -6.32
CA LEU A 241 -16.70 22.40 -6.11
C LEU A 241 -17.58 22.94 -7.25
N GLU A 242 -17.41 24.21 -7.65
CA GLU A 242 -18.11 24.82 -8.77
C GLU A 242 -17.77 24.09 -10.10
N TRP A 243 -16.51 23.73 -10.29
CA TRP A 243 -16.07 22.99 -11.46
C TRP A 243 -16.76 21.61 -11.58
N ILE A 244 -16.87 20.85 -10.48
CA ILE A 244 -17.54 19.54 -10.47
C ILE A 244 -19.03 19.69 -10.77
N MET A 245 -19.69 20.63 -10.11
CA MET A 245 -21.14 20.82 -10.19
C MET A 245 -21.60 21.43 -11.50
N LYS A 246 -20.69 21.87 -12.36
CA LYS A 246 -21.03 22.62 -13.59
C LYS A 246 -21.90 23.84 -13.29
N LYS A 247 -21.81 24.34 -12.08
CA LYS A 247 -22.55 25.51 -11.60
C LYS A 247 -21.55 26.63 -11.38
N ASP A 248 -21.68 27.62 -12.18
CA ASP A 248 -20.88 28.81 -12.06
C ASP A 248 -21.62 29.81 -11.19
N LYS A 249 -21.12 30.08 -10.02
CA LYS A 249 -21.63 31.09 -9.09
C LYS A 249 -20.50 32.03 -8.69
N PRO A 250 -20.01 32.80 -9.64
CA PRO A 250 -18.86 33.68 -9.44
C PRO A 250 -19.11 34.73 -8.35
N GLU A 251 -20.35 35.19 -8.17
CA GLU A 251 -20.66 36.20 -7.16
C GLU A 251 -20.34 35.68 -5.74
N ARG A 252 -20.53 34.40 -5.46
CA ARG A 252 -20.19 33.82 -4.15
C ARG A 252 -18.70 33.79 -3.91
N MET A 253 -17.93 33.48 -4.95
CA MET A 253 -16.47 33.42 -4.87
C MET A 253 -15.89 34.85 -4.71
N ILE A 254 -16.42 35.82 -5.44
CA ILE A 254 -16.04 37.24 -5.36
C ILE A 254 -16.37 37.79 -3.96
N ALA A 255 -17.58 37.55 -3.47
CA ALA A 255 -18.01 38.02 -2.14
C ALA A 255 -17.16 37.38 -1.00
N ALA A 256 -16.67 36.15 -1.18
CA ALA A 256 -15.84 35.49 -0.20
C ALA A 256 -14.38 35.99 -0.19
N ASN A 257 -13.87 36.53 -1.30
CA ASN A 257 -12.49 36.98 -1.43
C ASN A 257 -12.32 38.15 -2.39
N PRO A 258 -12.91 39.34 -2.08
CA PRO A 258 -12.89 40.48 -2.98
C PRO A 258 -11.50 41.07 -3.25
N ALA A 259 -10.53 40.83 -2.36
CA ALA A 259 -9.16 41.32 -2.51
C ALA A 259 -8.31 40.56 -3.55
N LYS A 260 -8.77 39.41 -4.04
CA LYS A 260 -7.99 38.55 -4.93
C LYS A 260 -8.32 38.74 -6.40
N GLY A 261 -8.43 39.93 -6.92
CA GLY A 261 -8.72 40.35 -8.31
C GLY A 261 -8.82 39.30 -9.46
N ILE A 262 -8.25 38.13 -9.28
CA ILE A 262 -8.31 36.97 -10.19
C ILE A 262 -9.76 36.50 -10.40
N VAL A 263 -10.58 36.54 -9.36
CA VAL A 263 -11.97 36.07 -9.40
C VAL A 263 -12.84 36.99 -10.26
N GLU A 264 -12.63 38.29 -10.17
CA GLU A 264 -13.38 39.28 -10.96
C GLU A 264 -13.12 39.15 -12.46
N THR A 265 -11.89 38.74 -12.86
CA THR A 265 -11.53 38.59 -14.26
C THR A 265 -11.99 37.27 -14.87
N VAL A 266 -12.34 36.28 -14.05
CA VAL A 266 -12.57 34.91 -14.49
C VAL A 266 -14.04 34.51 -14.48
N LEU A 267 -14.84 35.01 -13.56
CA LEU A 267 -16.17 34.49 -13.26
C LEU A 267 -17.28 35.57 -13.29
N PRO A 268 -17.80 35.95 -14.44
CA PRO A 268 -18.99 36.78 -14.52
C PRO A 268 -20.26 36.01 -14.16
N ALA A 269 -21.29 36.73 -13.70
CA ALA A 269 -22.58 36.15 -13.37
C ALA A 269 -23.21 35.39 -14.54
N LYS A 270 -23.74 34.18 -14.27
CA LYS A 270 -24.44 33.32 -15.25
C LYS A 270 -23.58 32.84 -16.43
N MET A 271 -22.45 32.23 -16.15
CA MET A 271 -21.59 31.68 -17.18
C MET A 271 -21.89 30.18 -17.42
N GLU A 272 -21.94 29.74 -18.69
CA GLU A 272 -21.98 28.33 -19.03
C GLU A 272 -20.62 27.64 -18.79
N ARG A 273 -20.64 26.35 -18.57
CA ARG A 273 -19.40 25.55 -18.29
C ARG A 273 -18.31 25.80 -19.33
N THR A 274 -18.68 25.86 -20.61
CA THR A 274 -17.71 26.06 -21.70
C THR A 274 -17.04 27.44 -21.59
N GLU A 275 -17.78 28.47 -21.22
CA GLU A 275 -17.25 29.81 -21.03
C GLU A 275 -16.46 29.92 -19.72
N PHE A 276 -16.91 29.27 -18.65
CA PHE A 276 -16.15 29.15 -17.41
C PHE A 276 -14.79 28.51 -17.65
N MET A 277 -14.75 27.41 -18.41
CA MET A 277 -13.52 26.71 -18.73
C MET A 277 -12.58 27.60 -19.59
N LYS A 278 -13.09 28.36 -20.56
CA LYS A 278 -12.29 29.33 -21.31
C LYS A 278 -11.63 30.37 -20.41
N ARG A 279 -12.37 30.87 -19.42
CA ARG A 279 -11.84 31.88 -18.46
C ARG A 279 -10.86 31.27 -17.47
N LEU A 280 -11.10 30.04 -17.01
CA LEU A 280 -10.15 29.32 -16.19
C LEU A 280 -8.80 29.17 -16.92
N MET A 281 -8.85 28.92 -18.23
CA MET A 281 -7.64 28.85 -19.09
C MET A 281 -6.93 30.19 -19.26
N ALA A 282 -7.63 31.30 -19.06
CA ALA A 282 -7.08 32.66 -19.14
C ALA A 282 -6.41 33.13 -17.84
N ILE A 283 -6.52 32.37 -16.72
CA ILE A 283 -5.83 32.71 -15.47
C ILE A 283 -4.32 32.67 -15.71
N PRO A 284 -3.56 33.73 -15.42
CA PRO A 284 -2.11 33.74 -15.57
C PRO A 284 -1.48 32.67 -14.70
N THR A 285 -0.61 31.87 -15.28
CA THR A 285 0.33 31.08 -14.48
C THR A 285 1.47 32.02 -14.06
N PRO A 286 1.98 31.99 -12.83
CA PRO A 286 3.17 32.73 -12.48
C PRO A 286 4.29 32.30 -13.43
N ASP A 287 4.78 33.29 -14.18
CA ASP A 287 5.76 33.05 -15.24
C ASP A 287 7.05 32.47 -14.64
N ARG A 288 7.47 31.33 -15.16
CA ARG A 288 8.87 31.12 -15.45
C ARG A 288 9.14 31.89 -16.75
N GLU A 289 10.07 32.81 -16.74
CA GLU A 289 10.61 33.46 -17.93
C GLU A 289 11.01 32.40 -18.96
N THR A 290 10.09 32.03 -19.82
CA THR A 290 10.41 31.31 -21.04
C THR A 290 10.55 32.36 -22.12
N GLY A 291 11.78 32.60 -22.53
CA GLY A 291 12.06 33.40 -23.72
C GLY A 291 11.37 32.80 -24.93
N GLY A 292 10.23 33.30 -25.27
CA GLY A 292 9.45 33.00 -26.47
C GLY A 292 9.12 34.31 -27.20
N ALA A 293 9.59 34.43 -28.43
CA ALA A 293 9.53 35.59 -29.29
C ALA A 293 8.14 36.22 -29.36
N ALA A 294 7.98 37.44 -28.89
CA ALA A 294 6.92 38.36 -29.28
C ALA A 294 7.48 39.38 -30.29
N ALA A 295 6.71 39.62 -31.30
CA ALA A 295 7.04 40.58 -32.37
C ALA A 295 7.19 42.02 -31.86
N PRO A 296 7.99 42.89 -32.50
CA PRO A 296 8.53 44.08 -31.87
C PRO A 296 7.59 45.24 -31.88
N SER A 297 7.30 45.81 -30.70
CA SER A 297 6.90 47.19 -30.57
C SER A 297 8.13 48.02 -30.19
N LYS A 298 8.47 49.00 -30.99
CA LYS A 298 9.60 49.90 -30.88
C LYS A 298 9.49 50.75 -29.58
N VAL A 299 10.41 50.56 -28.63
CA VAL A 299 10.87 51.64 -27.74
C VAL A 299 12.36 51.43 -27.52
N SER A 300 13.12 52.47 -27.78
CA SER A 300 14.57 52.53 -27.72
C SER A 300 15.09 52.46 -26.28
N SER A 301 15.90 51.45 -25.97
CA SER A 301 16.99 51.53 -24.98
C SER A 301 17.95 50.39 -25.23
N THR A 302 19.24 50.66 -25.19
CA THR A 302 20.38 49.83 -25.54
C THR A 302 20.33 48.38 -25.07
N PRO A 303 20.62 47.40 -25.90
CA PRO A 303 20.57 45.99 -25.51
C PRO A 303 21.89 45.54 -24.91
N SER A 304 21.88 45.07 -23.69
CA SER A 304 22.97 44.19 -23.20
C SER A 304 22.67 42.77 -23.70
N SER A 305 23.07 42.47 -24.93
CA SER A 305 22.95 41.12 -25.48
C SER A 305 23.81 40.13 -24.70
N SER A 306 23.22 39.10 -24.09
CA SER A 306 23.99 37.98 -23.56
C SER A 306 24.63 37.23 -24.75
N ARG A 307 25.93 36.96 -24.65
CA ARG A 307 26.70 36.21 -25.65
C ARG A 307 26.94 34.80 -25.15
N ARG A 308 26.81 33.82 -26.02
CA ARG A 308 27.32 32.47 -25.74
C ARG A 308 28.79 32.43 -26.05
N LEU A 309 29.56 31.95 -25.09
CA LEU A 309 31.03 31.86 -25.18
C LEU A 309 31.47 30.40 -25.02
N ASP A 310 32.42 30.00 -25.81
CA ASP A 310 33.15 28.74 -25.65
C ASP A 310 34.12 28.90 -24.48
N VAL A 311 33.92 28.14 -23.39
CA VAL A 311 34.78 28.23 -22.19
C VAL A 311 35.54 26.93 -22.04
N MET A 312 36.88 27.06 -21.93
CA MET A 312 37.76 25.94 -21.63
C MET A 312 37.95 25.79 -20.13
N PHE A 313 37.51 24.66 -19.60
CA PHE A 313 37.78 24.28 -18.21
C PHE A 313 38.94 23.29 -18.17
N GLU A 314 39.81 23.44 -17.20
CA GLU A 314 40.88 22.50 -16.89
C GLU A 314 40.65 21.90 -15.50
N VAL A 315 40.46 20.59 -15.42
CA VAL A 315 40.25 19.88 -14.16
C VAL A 315 41.60 19.53 -13.55
N VAL A 316 41.93 20.12 -12.42
CA VAL A 316 43.14 19.88 -11.64
C VAL A 316 42.75 19.52 -10.21
N HIS A 317 42.09 18.38 -10.03
CA HIS A 317 41.69 17.92 -8.70
C HIS A 317 42.31 16.55 -8.41
N PRO A 318 43.09 16.41 -7.31
CA PRO A 318 43.79 15.16 -7.01
C PRO A 318 42.91 13.95 -6.80
N ASP A 319 41.65 14.15 -6.41
CA ASP A 319 40.68 13.08 -6.12
C ASP A 319 39.64 12.89 -7.23
N SER A 320 39.78 13.57 -8.37
CA SER A 320 38.86 13.39 -9.51
C SER A 320 39.37 12.29 -10.44
N PRO A 321 38.52 11.31 -10.82
CA PRO A 321 38.89 10.31 -11.81
C PRO A 321 39.06 10.88 -13.22
N MET A 322 38.70 12.15 -13.45
CA MET A 322 38.84 12.85 -14.70
C MET A 322 39.79 14.06 -14.54
N SER A 323 40.96 13.97 -15.14
CA SER A 323 41.87 15.12 -15.33
C SER A 323 41.97 15.45 -16.82
N GLY A 324 41.85 16.72 -17.18
CA GLY A 324 41.91 17.15 -18.58
C GLY A 324 41.13 18.41 -18.89
N SER A 325 41.15 18.81 -20.16
CA SER A 325 40.45 19.99 -20.65
C SER A 325 39.05 19.64 -21.13
N LEU A 326 38.08 20.43 -20.67
CA LEU A 326 36.66 20.33 -21.06
C LEU A 326 36.22 21.65 -21.68
N LYS A 327 35.51 21.58 -22.81
CA LYS A 327 34.96 22.77 -23.48
C LYS A 327 33.44 22.80 -23.33
N LEU A 328 32.94 23.89 -22.74
CA LEU A 328 31.49 24.12 -22.59
C LEU A 328 31.10 25.46 -23.22
N MET A 329 29.87 25.48 -23.77
CA MET A 329 29.30 26.73 -24.30
C MET A 329 28.37 27.34 -23.25
N ILE A 330 28.69 28.51 -22.75
CA ILE A 330 28.04 29.17 -21.61
C ILE A 330 27.58 30.57 -22.01
N GLN A 331 26.47 31.03 -21.45
CA GLN A 331 26.05 32.41 -21.57
C GLN A 331 26.91 33.29 -20.66
N ASP A 332 27.40 34.42 -21.17
CA ASP A 332 28.32 35.31 -20.46
C ASP A 332 27.73 35.96 -19.20
N THR A 333 26.42 35.97 -19.09
CA THR A 333 25.62 36.45 -17.92
C THR A 333 25.24 35.36 -16.93
N GLU A 334 25.53 34.09 -17.20
CA GLU A 334 25.16 32.97 -16.36
C GLU A 334 26.12 32.80 -15.19
N PRO A 335 25.67 32.75 -13.91
CA PRO A 335 26.54 32.47 -12.77
C PRO A 335 27.18 31.08 -12.87
N LEU A 336 28.48 31.00 -12.54
CA LEU A 336 29.26 29.76 -12.62
C LEU A 336 28.72 28.65 -11.73
N GLN A 337 27.99 28.99 -10.65
CA GLN A 337 27.34 27.99 -9.79
C GLN A 337 26.34 27.10 -10.53
N ASN A 338 25.68 27.62 -11.57
CA ASN A 338 24.71 26.86 -12.36
C ASN A 338 25.36 25.72 -13.13
N LEU A 339 26.67 25.80 -13.35
CA LEU A 339 27.46 24.75 -14.01
C LEU A 339 27.84 23.59 -13.07
N ARG A 340 27.72 23.76 -11.73
CA ARG A 340 28.09 22.68 -10.79
C ARG A 340 27.38 21.38 -11.03
N GLN A 341 26.09 21.46 -11.32
CA GLN A 341 25.30 20.27 -11.63
C GLN A 341 25.77 19.61 -12.93
N THR A 342 25.95 20.40 -13.99
CA THR A 342 26.45 19.90 -15.27
C THR A 342 27.82 19.25 -15.14
N LEU A 343 28.74 19.87 -14.35
CA LEU A 343 30.07 19.35 -14.10
C LEU A 343 30.05 18.08 -13.24
N ASN A 344 29.10 17.99 -12.30
CA ASN A 344 28.88 16.77 -11.53
C ASN A 344 28.35 15.63 -12.38
N ASP A 345 27.41 15.93 -13.28
CA ASP A 345 26.76 14.93 -14.16
C ASP A 345 27.76 14.29 -15.14
N ILE A 346 28.83 14.99 -15.48
CA ILE A 346 29.94 14.47 -16.30
C ILE A 346 31.10 13.87 -15.47
N GLY A 347 30.91 13.68 -14.15
CA GLY A 347 31.82 12.94 -13.29
C GLY A 347 32.92 13.75 -12.63
N ILE A 348 32.92 15.10 -12.70
CA ILE A 348 33.94 15.96 -12.06
C ILE A 348 33.71 16.10 -10.55
N GLY A 349 32.49 15.83 -10.06
CA GLY A 349 32.11 16.00 -8.66
C GLY A 349 31.63 17.42 -8.32
N THR A 350 31.29 17.65 -7.07
CA THR A 350 30.76 18.95 -6.58
C THR A 350 31.74 19.74 -5.72
N SER A 351 32.83 19.12 -5.24
CA SER A 351 33.77 19.67 -4.27
C SER A 351 34.97 20.32 -4.96
N PHE A 352 34.76 21.38 -5.71
CA PHE A 352 35.81 22.15 -6.36
C PHE A 352 35.52 23.66 -6.31
N VAL A 353 36.54 24.48 -6.54
CA VAL A 353 36.45 25.94 -6.71
C VAL A 353 36.83 26.33 -8.14
N PHE A 354 36.25 27.43 -8.62
CA PHE A 354 36.62 28.04 -9.91
C PHE A 354 37.83 28.95 -9.72
N ARG A 355 38.84 28.78 -10.56
CA ARG A 355 40.04 29.65 -10.59
C ARG A 355 40.22 30.26 -11.98
N TYR A 356 40.41 31.56 -12.03
CA TYR A 356 40.68 32.29 -13.25
C TYR A 356 41.83 33.28 -13.01
N ASN A 357 42.82 33.32 -13.90
CA ASN A 357 44.02 34.11 -13.76
C ASN A 357 44.75 33.90 -12.40
N GLY A 358 44.75 32.67 -11.87
CA GLY A 358 45.39 32.32 -10.61
C GLY A 358 44.58 32.62 -9.33
N ALA A 359 43.50 33.39 -9.43
CA ALA A 359 42.64 33.73 -8.29
C ALA A 359 41.41 32.82 -8.20
N ILE A 360 40.98 32.47 -6.97
CA ILE A 360 39.67 31.80 -6.74
C ILE A 360 38.57 32.84 -6.99
N ILE A 361 37.59 32.47 -7.80
CA ILE A 361 36.41 33.29 -8.11
C ILE A 361 35.17 32.71 -7.44
N SER A 362 34.33 33.59 -6.92
CA SER A 362 33.05 33.15 -6.37
C SER A 362 32.16 32.53 -7.46
N SER A 363 31.55 31.40 -7.17
CA SER A 363 30.61 30.72 -8.09
C SER A 363 29.35 31.53 -8.40
N THR A 364 29.05 32.57 -7.60
CA THR A 364 27.93 33.50 -7.86
C THR A 364 28.21 34.50 -8.99
N LYS A 365 29.47 34.61 -9.44
CA LYS A 365 29.85 35.48 -10.54
C LYS A 365 29.65 34.83 -11.90
N SER A 366 29.25 35.63 -12.90
CA SER A 366 29.15 35.21 -14.30
C SER A 366 30.46 35.47 -15.04
N LEU A 367 30.60 34.99 -16.28
CA LEU A 367 31.75 35.26 -17.15
C LEU A 367 31.94 36.73 -17.44
N ARG A 368 30.84 37.50 -17.51
CA ARG A 368 30.84 38.94 -17.71
C ARG A 368 31.40 39.67 -16.49
N ASP A 369 31.03 39.21 -15.29
CA ASP A 369 31.49 39.82 -14.03
C ASP A 369 32.99 39.67 -13.80
N ILE A 370 33.62 38.62 -14.34
CA ILE A 370 35.06 38.37 -14.26
C ILE A 370 35.82 38.83 -15.50
N SER A 371 35.14 39.48 -16.45
CA SER A 371 35.75 39.92 -17.73
C SER A 371 36.49 38.77 -18.44
N TYR A 372 35.79 37.65 -18.62
CA TYR A 372 36.40 36.41 -19.14
C TYR A 372 36.98 36.62 -20.56
N ASP A 373 38.24 36.20 -20.73
CA ASP A 373 38.95 36.17 -22.00
C ASP A 373 38.98 34.76 -22.58
N GLN A 374 38.40 34.54 -23.77
CA GLN A 374 38.32 33.25 -24.42
C GLN A 374 39.67 32.58 -24.75
N SER A 375 40.78 33.34 -24.74
CA SER A 375 42.10 32.78 -24.88
C SER A 375 42.63 32.09 -23.61
N LYS A 376 41.91 32.20 -22.50
CA LYS A 376 42.31 31.69 -21.18
C LYS A 376 41.38 30.58 -20.70
N LYS A 377 41.87 29.82 -19.74
CA LYS A 377 41.13 28.68 -19.14
C LYS A 377 40.62 29.02 -17.75
N ILE A 378 39.50 28.42 -17.36
CA ILE A 378 39.02 28.36 -15.97
C ILE A 378 39.46 27.02 -15.39
N TYR A 379 40.17 27.07 -14.26
CA TYR A 379 40.69 25.89 -13.57
C TYR A 379 39.69 25.44 -12.49
N LEU A 380 39.45 24.15 -12.43
CA LEU A 380 38.67 23.51 -11.36
C LEU A 380 39.66 22.78 -10.43
N GLY A 381 39.73 23.18 -9.20
CA GLY A 381 40.73 22.61 -8.27
C GLY A 381 40.28 22.67 -6.80
N ALA A 382 41.07 22.07 -5.91
CA ALA A 382 40.79 22.11 -4.49
C ALA A 382 40.92 23.54 -3.91
N GLY A 383 40.08 23.91 -2.96
CA GLY A 383 40.12 25.19 -2.26
C GLY A 383 38.79 25.55 -1.62
N VAL A 384 38.82 26.65 -0.87
CA VAL A 384 37.63 27.23 -0.23
C VAL A 384 37.26 28.52 -0.98
N GLU A 385 35.99 28.67 -1.34
CA GLU A 385 35.49 29.88 -1.99
C GLU A 385 35.68 31.10 -1.06
N PRO A 386 36.06 32.28 -1.59
CA PRO A 386 36.14 33.47 -0.79
C PRO A 386 34.75 33.87 -0.30
N VAL A 387 34.62 34.03 1.01
CA VAL A 387 33.38 34.57 1.60
C VAL A 387 33.30 36.05 1.21
N VAL A 388 32.30 36.41 0.46
CA VAL A 388 32.01 37.84 0.15
C VAL A 388 31.43 38.45 1.42
N VAL A 389 32.27 39.07 2.24
CA VAL A 389 31.80 39.87 3.38
C VAL A 389 31.32 41.20 2.81
N THR A 390 30.03 41.39 2.68
CA THR A 390 29.43 42.72 2.59
C THR A 390 29.56 43.36 3.95
N MET A 391 30.44 44.39 4.07
CA MET A 391 30.54 45.21 5.28
C MET A 391 29.26 46.05 5.39
N GLU A 392 28.32 45.61 6.18
CA GLU A 392 27.31 46.47 6.79
C GLU A 392 27.74 46.83 8.22
N ALA A 393 27.46 48.08 8.62
CA ALA A 393 27.85 48.68 9.87
C ALA A 393 27.31 47.93 11.10
N PRO A 394 27.95 48.02 12.28
CA PRO A 394 27.65 47.16 13.41
C PRO A 394 26.35 47.56 14.12
N ALA A 395 25.42 46.62 14.23
CA ALA A 395 24.30 46.67 15.17
C ALA A 395 24.33 45.40 16.04
N SER A 396 24.63 45.62 17.30
CA SER A 396 24.26 44.95 18.54
C SER A 396 23.76 43.51 18.54
N ALA A 397 24.55 42.63 19.23
CA ALA A 397 24.22 41.51 20.14
C ALA A 397 23.21 40.39 19.72
N PRO A 398 23.33 39.18 20.33
CA PRO A 398 23.08 37.93 19.64
C PRO A 398 21.60 37.51 19.70
N THR A 399 21.07 37.12 18.58
CA THR A 399 19.73 36.49 18.49
C THR A 399 19.89 35.03 18.12
N THR A 400 19.17 34.25 18.87
CA THR A 400 18.99 32.83 18.99
C THR A 400 18.60 32.12 17.68
N GLU A 401 18.78 30.81 17.66
CA GLU A 401 18.49 29.78 16.64
C GLU A 401 17.16 29.90 15.85
N LEU A 402 16.35 30.91 16.13
CA LEU A 402 15.06 31.18 15.46
C LEU A 402 15.18 31.88 14.09
N GLU A 403 16.35 32.43 13.72
CA GLU A 403 16.52 33.15 12.44
C GLU A 403 16.97 32.27 11.28
N LEU A 404 17.50 31.05 11.53
CA LEU A 404 17.86 30.10 10.47
C LEU A 404 16.66 29.36 9.88
N GLU A 405 15.49 29.39 10.52
CA GLU A 405 14.24 28.85 9.97
C GLU A 405 13.49 29.82 9.04
N HIS A 406 13.88 31.07 8.95
CA HIS A 406 13.17 32.07 8.14
C HIS A 406 13.59 32.18 6.67
N GLU A 407 14.75 31.68 6.27
CA GLU A 407 15.23 31.79 4.88
C GLU A 407 14.74 30.65 3.94
N SER A 408 14.10 29.61 4.47
CA SER A 408 13.55 28.51 3.63
C SER A 408 12.03 28.48 3.51
N LYS A 409 11.31 29.47 4.01
CA LYS A 409 9.89 29.60 3.70
C LYS A 409 9.74 30.15 2.29
N LYS A 410 9.75 29.26 1.28
CA LYS A 410 9.08 29.51 0.02
C LYS A 410 7.70 30.06 0.37
N VAL A 411 7.42 31.31 -0.06
CA VAL A 411 6.07 31.89 0.06
C VAL A 411 5.11 30.84 -0.47
N ALA A 412 4.27 30.29 0.40
CA ALA A 412 3.33 29.25 0.00
C ALA A 412 2.43 29.85 -1.09
N GLU A 413 2.43 29.23 -2.27
CA GLU A 413 1.59 29.66 -3.36
C GLU A 413 0.12 29.74 -2.91
N ASP A 414 -0.59 30.78 -3.35
CA ASP A 414 -2.02 30.92 -3.07
C ASP A 414 -2.79 29.66 -3.49
N PRO A 415 -3.56 29.04 -2.59
CA PRO A 415 -4.30 27.81 -2.88
C PRO A 415 -5.23 27.91 -4.09
N LEU A 416 -5.81 29.07 -4.36
CA LEU A 416 -6.64 29.32 -5.53
C LEU A 416 -5.79 29.26 -6.81
N VAL A 417 -4.63 29.93 -6.81
CA VAL A 417 -3.72 29.98 -7.97
C VAL A 417 -3.16 28.58 -8.26
N ALA A 418 -2.72 27.85 -7.23
CA ALA A 418 -2.22 26.48 -7.36
C ALA A 418 -3.29 25.55 -7.93
N THR A 419 -4.53 25.65 -7.44
CA THR A 419 -5.65 24.82 -7.90
C THR A 419 -6.04 25.17 -9.34
N ALA A 420 -6.15 26.45 -9.67
CA ALA A 420 -6.48 26.92 -11.02
C ALA A 420 -5.42 26.50 -12.05
N ARG A 421 -4.13 26.61 -11.68
CA ARG A 421 -3.01 26.14 -12.54
C ARG A 421 -3.11 24.66 -12.82
N PHE A 422 -3.36 23.83 -11.80
CA PHE A 422 -3.50 22.38 -11.96
C PHE A 422 -4.68 22.02 -12.87
N LEU A 423 -5.86 22.62 -12.65
CA LEU A 423 -7.04 22.38 -13.50
C LEU A 423 -6.82 22.84 -14.94
N LYS A 424 -6.17 24.00 -15.14
CA LYS A 424 -5.78 24.50 -16.47
C LYS A 424 -4.85 23.52 -17.19
N ALA A 425 -3.82 23.03 -16.48
CA ALA A 425 -2.90 22.04 -17.03
C ALA A 425 -3.61 20.74 -17.48
N LEU A 426 -4.63 20.28 -16.73
CA LEU A 426 -5.43 19.12 -17.14
C LEU A 426 -6.25 19.37 -18.40
N LEU A 427 -6.76 20.58 -18.61
CA LEU A 427 -7.48 20.96 -19.83
C LEU A 427 -6.56 20.99 -21.07
N GLU A 428 -5.38 21.57 -20.92
CA GLU A 428 -4.38 21.59 -21.98
C GLU A 428 -3.88 20.15 -22.27
N LEU A 429 -3.65 19.35 -21.21
CA LEU A 429 -3.24 17.95 -21.34
C LEU A 429 -4.27 17.13 -22.12
N ALA A 430 -5.56 17.36 -21.94
CA ALA A 430 -6.59 16.67 -22.73
C ALA A 430 -6.45 16.96 -24.23
N LYS A 431 -6.09 18.18 -24.61
CA LYS A 431 -5.88 18.56 -26.02
C LYS A 431 -4.65 17.92 -26.65
N THR A 432 -3.62 17.61 -25.84
CA THR A 432 -2.41 16.92 -26.36
C THR A 432 -2.70 15.51 -26.81
N GLY A 433 -3.71 14.84 -26.25
CA GLY A 433 -4.16 13.52 -26.67
C GLY A 433 -4.71 13.53 -28.10
N GLU A 434 -5.56 14.52 -28.45
CA GLU A 434 -6.13 14.66 -29.77
C GLU A 434 -5.04 14.85 -30.84
N LYS A 435 -3.99 15.60 -30.50
CA LYS A 435 -2.86 15.91 -31.38
C LYS A 435 -1.71 14.89 -31.30
N LYS A 436 -1.78 13.91 -30.37
CA LYS A 436 -0.69 13.01 -30.01
C LYS A 436 0.62 13.74 -29.66
N ASP A 437 0.50 14.90 -29.04
CA ASP A 437 1.62 15.79 -28.69
C ASP A 437 2.23 15.39 -27.33
N ALA A 438 3.15 14.46 -27.37
CA ALA A 438 3.86 14.00 -26.17
C ALA A 438 4.81 15.05 -25.60
N VAL A 439 5.38 15.92 -26.41
CA VAL A 439 6.35 16.94 -25.96
C VAL A 439 5.65 17.96 -25.05
N THR A 440 4.55 18.52 -25.52
CA THR A 440 3.74 19.43 -24.70
C THR A 440 3.18 18.74 -23.45
N ALA A 441 2.76 17.47 -23.56
CA ALA A 441 2.28 16.71 -22.41
C ALA A 441 3.37 16.52 -21.35
N VAL A 442 4.60 16.20 -21.72
CA VAL A 442 5.75 16.08 -20.80
C VAL A 442 6.04 17.43 -20.12
N ALA A 443 6.07 18.53 -20.89
CA ALA A 443 6.29 19.87 -20.34
C ALA A 443 5.22 20.24 -19.29
N LEU A 444 3.94 19.94 -19.55
CA LEU A 444 2.85 20.14 -18.59
C LEU A 444 3.01 19.30 -17.32
N MET A 445 3.48 18.05 -17.45
CA MET A 445 3.75 17.16 -16.32
C MET A 445 4.93 17.66 -15.48
N GLU A 446 5.99 18.16 -16.09
CA GLU A 446 7.15 18.73 -15.39
C GLU A 446 6.77 19.96 -14.59
N GLN A 447 5.95 20.84 -15.14
CA GLN A 447 5.42 22.03 -14.47
C GLN A 447 4.43 21.69 -13.35
N ASN A 448 3.72 20.56 -13.47
CA ASN A 448 2.67 20.14 -12.55
C ASN A 448 2.92 18.71 -12.03
N LYS A 449 3.83 18.55 -11.08
CA LYS A 449 4.23 17.25 -10.49
C LYS A 449 3.08 16.44 -9.86
N LYS A 450 1.88 17.03 -9.72
CA LYS A 450 0.66 16.35 -9.25
C LYS A 450 -0.08 15.61 -10.38
N ILE A 451 0.29 15.82 -11.65
CA ILE A 451 -0.24 15.06 -12.79
C ILE A 451 0.25 13.62 -12.68
N GLN A 452 -0.67 12.68 -12.76
CA GLN A 452 -0.42 11.24 -12.66
C GLN A 452 -1.03 10.53 -13.88
N ARG A 453 -0.70 9.24 -14.05
CA ARG A 453 -1.15 8.42 -15.17
C ARG A 453 -2.66 8.56 -15.49
N GLU A 454 -3.49 8.60 -14.45
CA GLU A 454 -4.94 8.67 -14.57
C GLU A 454 -5.46 9.98 -15.17
N HIS A 455 -4.64 11.02 -15.23
CA HIS A 455 -4.95 12.30 -15.86
C HIS A 455 -4.59 12.33 -17.35
N LEU A 456 -3.73 11.40 -17.81
CA LEU A 456 -3.21 11.40 -19.18
C LEU A 456 -4.21 10.82 -20.18
N PRO A 457 -4.30 11.39 -21.40
CA PRO A 457 -5.01 10.78 -22.52
C PRO A 457 -4.45 9.38 -22.84
N THR A 458 -5.36 8.45 -23.15
CA THR A 458 -4.99 7.05 -23.44
C THR A 458 -4.05 6.94 -24.64
N GLU A 459 -4.21 7.83 -25.61
CA GLU A 459 -3.44 7.91 -26.85
C GLU A 459 -1.94 8.12 -26.62
N LEU A 460 -1.59 8.80 -25.52
CA LEU A 460 -0.21 9.08 -25.11
C LEU A 460 0.44 7.96 -24.29
N LEU A 461 -0.35 7.03 -23.75
CA LEU A 461 0.16 6.00 -22.83
C LEU A 461 1.01 4.91 -23.50
N ASN A 462 1.23 4.97 -24.83
CA ASN A 462 2.19 4.11 -25.54
C ASN A 462 3.51 4.82 -25.87
N THR A 463 3.69 6.05 -25.41
CA THR A 463 4.85 6.89 -25.70
C THR A 463 5.89 6.76 -24.58
N PRO A 464 7.13 6.30 -24.87
CA PRO A 464 8.18 6.13 -23.86
C PRO A 464 8.46 7.39 -23.02
N GLN A 465 8.53 8.57 -23.65
CA GLN A 465 8.81 9.86 -23.01
C GLN A 465 7.79 10.19 -21.90
N ILE A 466 6.52 9.82 -22.11
CA ILE A 466 5.47 9.99 -21.10
C ILE A 466 5.76 9.13 -19.86
N TRP A 467 6.17 7.88 -20.04
CA TRP A 467 6.49 6.98 -18.93
C TRP A 467 7.79 7.35 -18.23
N ASP A 468 8.77 7.89 -18.97
CA ASP A 468 9.98 8.44 -18.37
C ASP A 468 9.67 9.63 -17.45
N ALA A 469 8.85 10.57 -17.92
CA ALA A 469 8.38 11.69 -17.11
C ALA A 469 7.54 11.26 -15.89
N LEU A 470 6.68 10.24 -16.05
CA LEU A 470 5.90 9.68 -14.93
C LEU A 470 6.77 9.01 -13.86
N LEU A 471 7.87 8.37 -14.25
CA LEU A 471 8.68 7.54 -13.37
C LEU A 471 9.19 8.32 -12.15
N SER A 472 9.66 9.55 -12.34
CA SER A 472 10.23 10.40 -11.28
C SER A 472 9.24 10.75 -10.16
N GLY A 473 7.93 10.76 -10.45
CA GLY A 473 6.86 11.06 -9.49
C GLY A 473 5.99 9.86 -9.12
N MET A 474 6.37 8.66 -9.56
CA MET A 474 5.55 7.47 -9.40
C MET A 474 5.68 6.89 -7.99
N GLY A 475 4.57 6.81 -7.25
CA GLY A 475 4.56 6.14 -5.94
C GLY A 475 4.72 4.62 -6.06
N MET A 476 5.22 3.96 -5.03
CA MET A 476 5.59 2.54 -4.99
C MET A 476 4.49 1.60 -5.52
N THR A 477 3.25 1.75 -5.05
CA THR A 477 2.14 0.91 -5.53
C THR A 477 1.86 1.07 -7.03
N ALA A 478 2.01 2.30 -7.55
CA ALA A 478 1.86 2.57 -8.99
C ALA A 478 3.05 1.99 -9.77
N LEU A 479 4.27 2.12 -9.26
CA LEU A 479 5.48 1.54 -9.85
C LEU A 479 5.33 0.03 -10.03
N VAL A 480 5.04 -0.69 -8.95
CA VAL A 480 4.85 -2.15 -8.96
C VAL A 480 3.79 -2.58 -9.98
N ARG A 481 2.67 -1.86 -10.06
CA ARG A 481 1.58 -2.17 -11.00
C ARG A 481 1.91 -1.88 -12.47
N ASN A 482 2.79 -0.94 -12.73
CA ASN A 482 3.11 -0.48 -14.08
C ASN A 482 4.43 -1.06 -14.64
N LEU A 483 5.15 -1.92 -13.89
CA LEU A 483 6.41 -2.52 -14.33
C LEU A 483 6.30 -3.22 -15.69
N GLY A 484 5.20 -3.94 -15.93
CA GLY A 484 4.94 -4.57 -17.23
C GLY A 484 4.87 -3.54 -18.36
N LYS A 485 4.16 -2.41 -18.13
CA LYS A 485 4.07 -1.33 -19.13
C LYS A 485 5.40 -0.61 -19.31
N LEU A 486 6.13 -0.35 -18.23
CA LEU A 486 7.48 0.22 -18.32
C LEU A 486 8.44 -0.68 -19.13
N SER A 487 8.28 -2.01 -19.01
CA SER A 487 9.05 -2.97 -19.81
C SER A 487 8.61 -2.98 -21.29
N GLU A 488 7.31 -2.97 -21.56
CA GLU A 488 6.75 -2.93 -22.91
C GLU A 488 7.22 -1.70 -23.69
N VAL A 489 7.23 -0.52 -23.05
CA VAL A 489 7.68 0.74 -23.67
C VAL A 489 9.20 0.95 -23.61
N GLY A 490 9.99 0.01 -23.09
CA GLY A 490 11.45 0.05 -23.05
C GLY A 490 12.07 0.80 -21.86
N ILE A 491 11.28 1.48 -21.03
CA ILE A 491 11.79 2.26 -19.88
C ILE A 491 12.45 1.36 -18.82
N ALA A 492 11.91 0.15 -18.58
CA ALA A 492 12.51 -0.79 -17.65
C ALA A 492 13.92 -1.27 -18.06
N SER A 493 14.30 -1.13 -19.32
CA SER A 493 15.65 -1.41 -19.80
C SER A 493 16.57 -0.20 -19.66
N THR A 494 16.11 0.98 -20.10
CA THR A 494 16.92 2.23 -20.09
C THR A 494 17.10 2.84 -18.71
N ARG A 495 16.09 2.71 -17.84
CA ARG A 495 16.05 3.25 -16.46
C ARG A 495 16.03 2.15 -15.39
N SER A 496 16.60 0.98 -15.69
CA SER A 496 16.57 -0.18 -14.77
C SER A 496 17.14 0.14 -13.39
N GLN A 497 18.26 0.86 -13.33
CA GLN A 497 18.91 1.22 -12.07
C GLN A 497 18.05 2.15 -11.20
N ASP A 498 17.40 3.13 -11.81
CA ASP A 498 16.50 4.04 -11.10
C ASP A 498 15.28 3.27 -10.54
N ILE A 499 14.71 2.38 -11.35
CA ILE A 499 13.58 1.52 -10.92
C ILE A 499 14.00 0.63 -9.75
N ILE A 500 15.18 -0.02 -9.84
CA ILE A 500 15.73 -0.85 -8.77
C ILE A 500 15.93 -0.03 -7.51
N LYS A 501 16.56 1.14 -7.61
CA LYS A 501 16.77 2.06 -6.49
C LYS A 501 15.43 2.45 -5.84
N MET A 502 14.43 2.83 -6.63
CA MET A 502 13.09 3.17 -6.13
C MET A 502 12.45 1.99 -5.40
N LEU A 503 12.57 0.77 -5.93
CA LEU A 503 12.00 -0.44 -5.35
C LEU A 503 12.71 -0.88 -4.06
N THR A 504 14.01 -0.61 -3.91
CA THR A 504 14.83 -1.13 -2.81
C THR A 504 15.21 -0.09 -1.76
N ASP A 505 14.85 1.19 -1.94
CA ASP A 505 15.08 2.21 -0.91
C ASP A 505 14.18 1.97 0.31
N PRO A 506 14.72 1.63 1.48
CA PRO A 506 13.94 1.26 2.66
C PRO A 506 13.01 2.38 3.14
N LYS A 507 13.44 3.63 2.99
CA LYS A 507 12.64 4.80 3.38
C LYS A 507 11.43 4.94 2.46
N SER A 508 11.63 4.87 1.15
CA SER A 508 10.53 4.94 0.17
C SER A 508 9.53 3.81 0.33
N VAL A 509 9.99 2.58 0.59
CA VAL A 509 9.12 1.43 0.84
C VAL A 509 8.27 1.67 2.09
N LYS A 510 8.88 2.06 3.22
CA LYS A 510 8.20 2.35 4.48
C LYS A 510 7.19 3.49 4.34
N ASP A 511 7.58 4.61 3.76
CA ASP A 511 6.73 5.80 3.62
C ASP A 511 5.56 5.57 2.66
N SER A 512 5.74 4.72 1.66
CA SER A 512 4.69 4.36 0.69
C SER A 512 3.57 3.53 1.29
N LYS A 513 3.80 2.85 2.41
CA LYS A 513 2.88 1.87 3.02
C LYS A 513 2.37 0.84 2.00
N VAL A 514 3.24 0.43 1.06
CA VAL A 514 2.89 -0.60 0.08
C VAL A 514 2.68 -1.92 0.80
N HIS A 515 1.55 -2.56 0.55
CA HIS A 515 1.23 -3.81 1.22
C HIS A 515 2.00 -4.99 0.61
N PRO A 516 2.64 -5.89 1.42
CA PRO A 516 3.43 -7.02 0.92
C PRO A 516 2.69 -7.89 -0.10
N LEU A 517 1.41 -8.18 0.13
CA LEU A 517 0.63 -8.96 -0.82
C LEU A 517 0.50 -8.27 -2.20
N GLN A 518 0.43 -6.94 -2.23
CA GLN A 518 0.40 -6.20 -3.50
C GLN A 518 1.74 -6.31 -4.24
N VAL A 519 2.86 -6.30 -3.50
CA VAL A 519 4.19 -6.53 -4.07
C VAL A 519 4.31 -7.95 -4.62
N LEU A 520 3.83 -8.95 -3.86
CA LEU A 520 3.86 -10.36 -4.28
C LEU A 520 3.03 -10.61 -5.56
N VAL A 521 1.81 -10.03 -5.63
CA VAL A 521 0.96 -10.08 -6.83
C VAL A 521 1.67 -9.41 -8.01
N GLY A 522 2.22 -8.20 -7.79
CA GLY A 522 2.96 -7.46 -8.83
C GLY A 522 4.18 -8.23 -9.33
N MET A 523 4.95 -8.83 -8.42
CA MET A 523 6.11 -9.65 -8.74
C MET A 523 5.72 -10.88 -9.57
N LYS A 524 4.66 -11.61 -9.17
CA LYS A 524 4.18 -12.79 -9.90
C LYS A 524 3.70 -12.39 -11.31
N THR A 525 2.87 -11.36 -11.42
CA THR A 525 2.38 -10.83 -12.70
C THR A 525 3.54 -10.35 -13.59
N TYR A 526 4.50 -9.61 -13.02
CA TYR A 526 5.66 -9.12 -13.76
C TYR A 526 6.51 -10.27 -14.34
N SER A 527 6.80 -11.28 -13.52
CA SER A 527 7.62 -12.44 -13.93
C SER A 527 6.94 -13.36 -14.95
N GLN A 528 5.60 -13.32 -15.05
CA GLN A 528 4.86 -14.05 -16.10
C GLN A 528 5.08 -13.47 -17.49
N GLY A 529 5.58 -12.25 -17.63
CA GLY A 529 5.80 -11.57 -18.91
C GLY A 529 4.52 -11.20 -19.68
N LYS A 530 3.36 -11.28 -19.01
CA LYS A 530 2.05 -10.93 -19.60
C LYS A 530 1.09 -10.39 -18.54
N GLY A 531 0.17 -9.52 -18.97
CA GLY A 531 -0.88 -9.00 -18.11
C GLY A 531 -1.95 -10.05 -17.77
N ASP A 532 -2.58 -9.94 -16.60
CA ASP A 532 -3.72 -10.79 -16.21
C ASP A 532 -4.98 -10.49 -17.04
N LEU A 533 -5.07 -9.28 -17.58
CA LEU A 533 -6.16 -8.80 -18.43
C LEU A 533 -5.58 -8.17 -19.68
N GLY A 534 -6.08 -8.55 -20.84
CA GLY A 534 -5.63 -8.01 -22.13
C GLY A 534 -4.47 -8.78 -22.77
N SER A 535 -3.89 -8.22 -23.85
CA SER A 535 -2.89 -8.85 -24.70
C SER A 535 -1.47 -8.33 -24.48
N MET A 536 -1.25 -7.45 -23.50
CA MET A 536 0.06 -6.85 -23.24
C MET A 536 1.07 -7.91 -22.79
N THR A 537 2.24 -7.94 -23.41
CA THR A 537 3.35 -8.83 -23.09
C THR A 537 4.65 -8.04 -22.95
N TRP A 538 5.59 -8.55 -22.18
CA TRP A 538 6.92 -7.97 -21.97
C TRP A 538 7.95 -9.04 -21.64
N ILE A 539 9.22 -8.69 -21.74
CA ILE A 539 10.32 -9.52 -21.25
C ILE A 539 10.65 -9.06 -19.80
N PRO A 540 10.48 -9.93 -18.80
CA PRO A 540 10.82 -9.58 -17.43
C PRO A 540 12.32 -9.34 -17.24
N ASN A 541 12.69 -8.25 -16.57
CA ASN A 541 14.06 -7.98 -16.15
C ASN A 541 14.34 -8.71 -14.83
N SER A 542 15.32 -9.60 -14.79
CA SER A 542 15.66 -10.41 -13.61
C SER A 542 16.10 -9.56 -12.42
N TYR A 543 16.82 -8.46 -12.63
CA TYR A 543 17.24 -7.54 -11.56
C TYR A 543 16.03 -6.84 -10.92
N ILE A 544 15.04 -6.45 -11.70
CA ILE A 544 13.78 -5.88 -11.19
C ILE A 544 13.00 -6.93 -10.40
N THR A 545 12.98 -8.19 -10.86
CA THR A 545 12.33 -9.28 -10.11
C THR A 545 13.01 -9.52 -8.76
N THR A 546 14.33 -9.48 -8.71
CA THR A 546 15.10 -9.56 -7.45
C THR A 546 14.82 -8.36 -6.55
N ALA A 547 14.76 -7.14 -7.12
CA ALA A 547 14.40 -5.93 -6.38
C ALA A 547 13.01 -6.03 -5.76
N LEU A 548 12.02 -6.59 -6.46
CA LEU A 548 10.68 -6.82 -5.92
C LEU A 548 10.68 -7.80 -4.73
N SER A 549 11.56 -8.80 -4.71
CA SER A 549 11.73 -9.67 -3.55
C SER A 549 12.27 -8.91 -2.34
N THR A 550 13.18 -7.96 -2.57
CA THR A 550 13.68 -7.05 -1.53
C THR A 550 12.58 -6.10 -1.04
N THR A 551 11.82 -5.49 -1.97
CA THR A 551 10.66 -4.64 -1.63
C THR A 551 9.65 -5.41 -0.76
N PHE A 552 9.36 -6.67 -1.11
CA PHE A 552 8.45 -7.51 -0.32
C PHE A 552 8.90 -7.66 1.12
N ARG A 553 10.19 -7.95 1.35
CA ARG A 553 10.73 -8.07 2.70
C ARG A 553 10.63 -6.75 3.47
N GLN A 554 11.07 -5.66 2.86
CA GLN A 554 11.06 -4.32 3.48
C GLN A 554 9.64 -3.82 3.79
N ALA A 555 8.62 -4.29 3.05
CA ALA A 555 7.23 -3.90 3.27
C ALA A 555 6.64 -4.42 4.60
N PHE A 556 7.25 -5.44 5.23
CA PHE A 556 6.92 -5.86 6.59
C PHE A 556 7.67 -5.07 7.68
N GLY A 557 8.62 -4.22 7.31
CA GLY A 557 9.46 -3.50 8.26
C GLY A 557 10.61 -4.33 8.82
N ASN A 558 11.25 -3.82 9.87
CA ASN A 558 12.37 -4.49 10.52
C ASN A 558 11.84 -5.52 11.53
N ILE A 559 12.28 -6.77 11.41
CA ILE A 559 11.96 -7.85 12.33
C ILE A 559 13.15 -8.04 13.26
N THR A 560 12.92 -8.01 14.57
CA THR A 560 13.96 -8.28 15.56
C THR A 560 14.11 -9.80 15.72
N PRO A 561 15.31 -10.38 15.46
CA PRO A 561 15.55 -11.80 15.65
C PRO A 561 15.34 -12.20 17.11
N THR A 562 14.87 -13.43 17.33
CA THR A 562 14.63 -13.99 18.66
C THR A 562 15.72 -14.95 19.09
N GLY A 563 16.51 -15.49 18.16
CA GLY A 563 17.52 -16.50 18.38
C GLY A 563 16.94 -17.85 18.86
N LYS A 564 15.64 -18.10 18.64
CA LYS A 564 14.96 -19.34 19.02
C LYS A 564 14.90 -20.31 17.84
N ARG A 565 14.77 -21.60 18.15
CA ARG A 565 14.68 -22.69 17.17
C ARG A 565 13.24 -22.83 16.70
N TYR A 566 13.01 -22.50 15.43
CA TYR A 566 11.68 -22.55 14.81
C TYR A 566 11.47 -23.82 14.00
N MET A 567 10.33 -24.46 14.20
CA MET A 567 9.74 -25.36 13.20
C MET A 567 8.61 -24.62 12.50
N ILE A 568 8.79 -24.31 11.23
CA ILE A 568 7.75 -23.74 10.38
C ILE A 568 7.01 -24.88 9.68
N GLY A 569 5.71 -24.98 9.94
CA GLY A 569 4.80 -25.90 9.26
C GLY A 569 4.01 -25.18 8.19
N LEU A 570 4.19 -25.55 6.93
CA LEU A 570 3.42 -25.05 5.79
C LEU A 570 2.36 -26.07 5.42
N ASP A 571 1.11 -25.68 5.56
CA ASP A 571 -0.01 -26.49 5.10
C ASP A 571 -0.01 -26.52 3.56
N VAL A 572 0.24 -27.70 3.00
CA VAL A 572 0.25 -27.95 1.54
C VAL A 572 -0.96 -28.78 1.11
N SER A 573 -2.00 -28.86 1.93
CA SER A 573 -3.25 -29.53 1.62
C SER A 573 -4.01 -28.90 0.46
N GLY A 574 -5.00 -29.60 -0.08
CA GLY A 574 -5.76 -29.15 -1.24
C GLY A 574 -6.52 -27.84 -1.01
N SER A 575 -7.08 -27.62 0.19
CA SER A 575 -7.79 -26.39 0.55
C SER A 575 -6.93 -25.13 0.41
N MET A 576 -5.63 -25.22 0.69
CA MET A 576 -4.68 -24.11 0.60
C MET A 576 -4.35 -23.66 -0.84
N THR A 577 -4.89 -24.35 -1.85
CA THR A 577 -4.67 -24.03 -3.27
C THR A 577 -5.95 -23.72 -4.05
N MET A 578 -7.10 -23.97 -3.45
CA MET A 578 -8.39 -23.87 -4.15
C MET A 578 -9.03 -22.48 -4.05
N CYS A 579 -8.53 -21.62 -3.17
CA CYS A 579 -8.97 -20.22 -3.06
C CYS A 579 -7.81 -19.25 -3.26
N MET A 580 -8.14 -17.96 -3.36
CA MET A 580 -7.16 -16.89 -3.50
C MET A 580 -6.97 -16.18 -2.16
N CYS A 581 -5.73 -15.93 -1.79
CA CYS A 581 -5.39 -15.27 -0.54
C CYS A 581 -5.88 -13.80 -0.54
N ALA A 582 -6.74 -13.45 0.40
CA ALA A 582 -7.32 -12.11 0.54
C ALA A 582 -7.93 -11.57 -0.77
N GLY A 583 -8.49 -12.45 -1.62
CA GLY A 583 -9.01 -12.09 -2.96
C GLY A 583 -7.94 -11.51 -3.89
N ALA A 584 -6.66 -11.79 -3.65
CA ALA A 584 -5.58 -11.44 -4.57
C ALA A 584 -5.63 -12.38 -5.77
N LYS A 585 -5.61 -11.81 -6.97
CA LYS A 585 -5.53 -12.63 -8.18
C LYS A 585 -4.20 -13.38 -8.18
N ASN A 586 -4.24 -14.64 -8.53
CA ASN A 586 -3.08 -15.50 -8.78
C ASN A 586 -2.19 -15.84 -7.54
N ILE A 587 -2.61 -15.55 -6.31
CA ILE A 587 -1.88 -15.96 -5.10
C ILE A 587 -2.77 -16.86 -4.26
N THR A 588 -2.38 -18.11 -4.12
CA THR A 588 -3.05 -19.07 -3.23
C THR A 588 -2.58 -18.92 -1.79
N PRO A 589 -3.33 -19.37 -0.79
CA PRO A 589 -2.87 -19.43 0.61
C PRO A 589 -1.56 -20.17 0.77
N ARG A 590 -1.32 -21.28 0.06
CA ARG A 590 -0.06 -22.01 0.06
C ARG A 590 1.12 -21.14 -0.40
N GLU A 591 1.00 -20.47 -1.55
CA GLU A 591 2.04 -19.56 -2.06
C GLU A 591 2.31 -18.40 -1.10
N GLY A 592 1.24 -17.89 -0.50
CA GLY A 592 1.33 -16.85 0.51
C GLY A 592 2.05 -17.30 1.78
N SER A 593 1.78 -18.54 2.23
CA SER A 593 2.44 -19.13 3.40
C SER A 593 3.95 -19.24 3.18
N VAL A 594 4.38 -19.68 2.01
CA VAL A 594 5.81 -19.77 1.65
C VAL A 594 6.45 -18.38 1.67
N ALA A 595 5.79 -17.38 1.06
CA ALA A 595 6.33 -16.03 1.04
C ALA A 595 6.48 -15.45 2.45
N MET A 596 5.51 -15.70 3.35
CA MET A 596 5.59 -15.23 4.74
C MET A 596 6.62 -16.01 5.56
N ALA A 597 6.74 -17.33 5.36
CA ALA A 597 7.75 -18.16 6.03
C ALA A 597 9.18 -17.69 5.74
N MET A 598 9.43 -17.22 4.51
CA MET A 598 10.72 -16.64 4.16
C MET A 598 11.05 -15.38 4.98
N MET A 599 10.06 -14.67 5.53
CA MET A 599 10.33 -13.53 6.41
C MET A 599 11.00 -13.98 7.70
N THR A 600 10.46 -15.05 8.33
CA THR A 600 11.07 -15.64 9.52
C THR A 600 12.45 -16.21 9.21
N LEU A 601 12.60 -16.89 8.09
CA LEU A 601 13.89 -17.44 7.65
C LEU A 601 14.96 -16.34 7.46
N HIS A 602 14.59 -15.20 6.90
CA HIS A 602 15.50 -14.05 6.75
C HIS A 602 15.86 -13.40 8.07
N ALA A 603 14.92 -13.32 9.01
CA ALA A 603 15.15 -12.70 10.29
C ALA A 603 16.00 -13.57 11.24
N GLU A 604 15.70 -14.85 11.33
CA GLU A 604 16.28 -15.76 12.32
C GLU A 604 17.50 -16.56 11.81
N GLY A 605 17.71 -16.61 10.50
CA GLY A 605 18.78 -17.41 9.87
C GLY A 605 18.41 -18.87 9.65
N ALA A 606 19.13 -19.53 8.72
CA ALA A 606 18.87 -20.92 8.35
C ALA A 606 19.25 -21.92 9.45
N GLU A 607 20.11 -21.54 10.36
CA GLU A 607 20.53 -22.33 11.53
C GLU A 607 19.43 -22.47 12.58
N ASN A 608 18.54 -21.47 12.67
CA ASN A 608 17.46 -21.41 13.66
C ASN A 608 16.09 -21.79 13.08
N VAL A 609 15.94 -21.83 11.75
CA VAL A 609 14.64 -22.03 11.10
C VAL A 609 14.63 -23.31 10.27
N HIS A 610 13.74 -24.20 10.61
CA HIS A 610 13.50 -25.45 9.89
C HIS A 610 12.11 -25.40 9.25
N ILE A 611 12.03 -25.51 7.91
CA ILE A 611 10.78 -25.43 7.15
C ILE A 611 10.34 -26.80 6.68
N TYR A 612 9.09 -27.12 6.99
CA TYR A 612 8.45 -28.37 6.58
C TYR A 612 7.09 -28.09 5.97
N GLY A 613 6.72 -28.88 4.97
CA GLY A 613 5.36 -28.95 4.46
C GLY A 613 4.59 -30.08 5.11
N PHE A 614 3.31 -29.93 5.31
CA PHE A 614 2.44 -31.00 5.78
C PHE A 614 1.10 -31.06 5.04
N SER A 615 0.63 -32.27 4.86
CA SER A 615 -0.74 -32.62 4.48
C SER A 615 -1.16 -33.83 5.32
N ASN A 616 -1.42 -34.99 4.74
CA ASN A 616 -1.40 -36.29 5.43
C ASN A 616 0.03 -36.91 5.46
N ILE A 617 1.01 -36.26 4.87
CA ILE A 617 2.43 -36.63 4.79
C ILE A 617 3.24 -35.38 5.22
N PHE A 618 4.41 -35.63 5.82
CA PHE A 618 5.35 -34.60 6.25
C PHE A 618 6.52 -34.50 5.27
N TYR A 619 6.80 -33.29 4.79
CA TYR A 619 7.79 -32.99 3.76
C TYR A 619 8.91 -32.13 4.30
N ASN A 620 10.15 -32.48 4.03
CA ASN A 620 11.30 -31.66 4.43
C ASN A 620 11.67 -30.67 3.32
N PHE A 621 11.61 -29.37 3.64
CA PHE A 621 12.02 -28.26 2.77
C PHE A 621 13.36 -27.63 3.19
N ASN A 622 14.00 -28.11 4.25
CA ASN A 622 15.32 -27.61 4.66
C ASN A 622 16.34 -27.81 3.54
N GLY A 623 17.10 -26.78 3.22
CA GLY A 623 18.03 -26.75 2.10
C GLY A 623 17.38 -26.58 0.71
N LYS A 624 16.07 -26.87 0.57
CA LYS A 624 15.31 -26.58 -0.65
C LYS A 624 14.83 -25.11 -0.67
N ILE A 625 14.47 -24.57 0.49
CA ILE A 625 14.18 -23.14 0.69
C ILE A 625 15.38 -22.55 1.43
N ARG A 626 16.00 -21.54 0.84
CA ARG A 626 17.19 -20.87 1.38
C ARG A 626 16.98 -19.36 1.45
N PRO A 627 17.62 -18.64 2.38
CA PRO A 627 17.43 -17.20 2.56
C PRO A 627 17.72 -16.36 1.30
N GLU A 628 18.71 -16.76 0.50
CA GLU A 628 19.12 -16.04 -0.71
C GLU A 628 18.19 -16.25 -1.91
N MET A 629 17.27 -17.22 -1.85
CA MET A 629 16.34 -17.49 -2.95
C MET A 629 15.36 -16.36 -3.16
N THR A 630 14.91 -16.20 -4.40
CA THR A 630 13.73 -15.38 -4.65
C THR A 630 12.48 -16.06 -4.09
N ILE A 631 11.50 -15.27 -3.71
CA ILE A 631 10.20 -15.79 -3.21
C ILE A 631 9.56 -16.73 -4.23
N GLN A 632 9.72 -16.45 -5.53
CA GLN A 632 9.17 -17.29 -6.59
C GLN A 632 9.85 -18.65 -6.68
N ASP A 633 11.15 -18.69 -6.50
CA ASP A 633 11.87 -19.96 -6.50
C ASP A 633 11.51 -20.80 -5.27
N ALA A 634 11.33 -20.15 -4.11
CA ALA A 634 10.84 -20.82 -2.91
C ALA A 634 9.41 -21.38 -3.11
N ILE A 635 8.51 -20.62 -3.74
CA ILE A 635 7.15 -21.10 -4.08
C ILE A 635 7.23 -22.32 -5.02
N ARG A 636 8.09 -22.29 -6.04
CA ARG A 636 8.29 -23.43 -6.95
C ARG A 636 8.85 -24.67 -6.22
N ALA A 637 9.77 -24.45 -5.28
CA ALA A 637 10.37 -25.53 -4.49
C ALA A 637 9.34 -26.27 -3.61
N THR A 638 8.21 -25.65 -3.32
CA THR A 638 7.11 -26.21 -2.52
C THR A 638 5.93 -26.73 -3.36
N ASP A 639 6.05 -26.77 -4.69
CA ASP A 639 4.99 -27.31 -5.54
C ASP A 639 4.92 -28.81 -5.44
N MET A 640 3.88 -29.32 -4.77
CA MET A 640 3.75 -30.72 -4.38
C MET A 640 2.34 -31.25 -4.64
N ARG A 641 2.21 -32.58 -4.57
CA ARG A 641 0.90 -33.25 -4.62
C ARG A 641 0.17 -33.07 -3.30
N PHE A 642 -1.08 -32.78 -3.36
CA PHE A 642 -1.97 -32.50 -2.23
C PHE A 642 -2.54 -33.77 -1.61
N GLY A 643 -2.91 -33.69 -0.32
CA GLY A 643 -3.58 -34.72 0.44
C GLY A 643 -4.60 -34.12 1.42
N ALA A 644 -5.11 -34.92 2.33
CA ALA A 644 -5.87 -34.47 3.48
C ALA A 644 -4.98 -33.67 4.45
N THR A 645 -5.57 -32.96 5.40
CA THR A 645 -4.86 -32.07 6.33
C THR A 645 -4.72 -32.72 7.69
N ASP A 646 -3.47 -32.96 8.14
CA ASP A 646 -3.13 -33.32 9.53
C ASP A 646 -2.26 -32.25 10.17
N CYS A 647 -2.89 -31.30 10.83
CA CYS A 647 -2.22 -30.18 11.51
C CYS A 647 -1.42 -30.62 12.76
N ALA A 648 -1.48 -31.86 13.20
CA ALA A 648 -0.67 -32.38 14.30
C ALA A 648 0.73 -32.81 13.85
N LEU A 649 0.96 -32.99 12.53
CA LEU A 649 2.23 -33.49 12.01
C LEU A 649 3.46 -32.65 12.43
N PRO A 650 3.43 -31.30 12.41
CA PRO A 650 4.61 -30.54 12.87
C PRO A 650 5.06 -30.93 14.27
N MET A 651 4.15 -31.05 15.23
CA MET A 651 4.47 -31.39 16.62
C MET A 651 4.83 -32.88 16.79
N THR A 652 4.12 -33.76 16.10
CA THR A 652 4.40 -35.20 16.19
C THR A 652 5.74 -35.60 15.54
N GLU A 653 6.09 -34.97 14.42
CA GLU A 653 7.38 -35.21 13.76
C GLU A 653 8.53 -34.56 14.55
N ALA A 654 8.33 -33.36 15.14
CA ALA A 654 9.31 -32.78 16.06
C ALA A 654 9.61 -33.71 17.24
N LEU A 655 8.59 -34.35 17.83
CA LEU A 655 8.75 -35.31 18.88
C LEU A 655 9.54 -36.58 18.43
N LYS A 656 9.30 -37.04 17.23
CA LYS A 656 10.09 -38.13 16.64
C LYS A 656 11.56 -37.73 16.48
N MET A 657 11.83 -36.52 15.97
CA MET A 657 13.20 -36.00 15.83
C MET A 657 13.91 -35.93 17.18
N TYR A 658 13.21 -35.44 18.21
CA TYR A 658 13.74 -35.42 19.58
C TYR A 658 14.13 -36.82 20.08
N ARG A 659 13.25 -37.81 19.90
CA ARG A 659 13.50 -39.17 20.31
C ARG A 659 14.63 -39.86 19.52
N GLN A 660 14.84 -39.45 18.25
CA GLN A 660 15.85 -40.06 17.38
C GLN A 660 17.24 -39.45 17.58
N ASN A 661 17.33 -38.12 17.71
CA ASN A 661 18.62 -37.43 17.67
C ASN A 661 18.70 -36.22 18.62
N GLY A 662 17.72 -36.03 19.50
CA GLY A 662 17.70 -34.90 20.45
C GLY A 662 17.35 -33.52 19.85
N THR A 663 16.92 -33.45 18.60
CA THR A 663 16.52 -32.17 17.97
C THR A 663 15.29 -31.62 18.66
N VAL A 664 15.36 -30.36 19.06
CA VAL A 664 14.28 -29.66 19.77
C VAL A 664 13.95 -28.30 19.15
N PHE A 665 12.71 -27.88 19.30
CA PHE A 665 12.18 -26.61 18.81
C PHE A 665 11.53 -25.82 19.94
N ASP A 666 11.78 -24.52 19.98
CA ASP A 666 11.19 -23.60 20.96
C ASP A 666 9.87 -23.00 20.44
N VAL A 667 9.70 -22.97 19.11
CA VAL A 667 8.58 -22.31 18.44
C VAL A 667 8.06 -23.17 17.30
N PHE A 668 6.76 -23.43 17.29
CA PHE A 668 6.02 -23.94 16.14
C PHE A 668 5.26 -22.79 15.49
N CYS A 669 5.57 -22.49 14.24
CA CYS A 669 4.85 -21.50 13.44
C CYS A 669 4.11 -22.21 12.31
N VAL A 670 2.79 -22.34 12.40
CA VAL A 670 1.96 -23.13 11.49
C VAL A 670 1.10 -22.22 10.63
N TYR A 671 1.32 -22.26 9.31
CA TYR A 671 0.53 -21.54 8.31
C TYR A 671 -0.53 -22.47 7.76
N THR A 672 -1.81 -22.23 8.02
CA THR A 672 -2.90 -23.15 7.70
C THR A 672 -4.25 -22.44 7.60
N ASP A 673 -5.25 -23.09 7.03
CA ASP A 673 -6.67 -22.70 7.13
C ASP A 673 -7.36 -23.33 8.36
N SER A 674 -6.63 -24.11 9.17
CA SER A 674 -7.13 -24.81 10.36
C SER A 674 -8.25 -25.82 10.13
N GLU A 675 -8.47 -26.24 8.88
CA GLU A 675 -9.45 -27.26 8.47
C GLU A 675 -8.81 -28.65 8.59
N THR A 676 -8.52 -29.07 9.82
CA THR A 676 -7.79 -30.31 10.08
C THR A 676 -8.71 -31.54 10.09
N TYR A 677 -8.24 -32.63 9.46
CA TYR A 677 -8.94 -33.90 9.41
C TYR A 677 -7.93 -35.05 9.31
N ALA A 678 -7.70 -35.75 10.40
CA ALA A 678 -6.84 -36.93 10.41
C ALA A 678 -7.26 -37.95 11.48
N PRO A 679 -6.99 -39.23 11.26
CA PRO A 679 -7.26 -40.27 12.25
C PRO A 679 -6.24 -40.32 13.38
N THR A 680 -5.32 -39.37 13.44
CA THR A 680 -4.23 -39.28 14.40
C THR A 680 -4.63 -38.49 15.64
N VAL A 681 -3.69 -37.77 16.24
CA VAL A 681 -3.86 -36.99 17.45
C VAL A 681 -4.25 -35.54 17.11
N HIS A 682 -4.97 -34.88 18.00
CA HIS A 682 -5.23 -33.43 17.86
C HIS A 682 -3.95 -32.60 17.96
N PRO A 683 -3.82 -31.48 17.20
CA PRO A 683 -2.64 -30.62 17.25
C PRO A 683 -2.27 -30.14 18.64
N GLN A 684 -3.27 -29.72 19.44
CA GLN A 684 -3.07 -29.28 20.83
C GLN A 684 -2.50 -30.39 21.70
N VAL A 685 -3.01 -31.63 21.57
CA VAL A 685 -2.53 -32.77 22.34
C VAL A 685 -1.11 -33.15 21.92
N ALA A 686 -0.80 -33.10 20.64
CA ALA A 686 0.56 -33.33 20.14
C ALA A 686 1.56 -32.32 20.71
N LEU A 687 1.18 -31.06 20.83
CA LEU A 687 1.97 -30.00 21.46
C LEU A 687 2.18 -30.25 22.96
N GLU A 688 1.12 -30.63 23.69
CA GLU A 688 1.21 -30.96 25.12
C GLU A 688 2.17 -32.12 25.38
N VAL A 689 2.12 -33.15 24.53
CA VAL A 689 3.04 -34.32 24.63
C VAL A 689 4.47 -33.91 24.32
N TYR A 690 4.69 -33.10 23.29
CA TYR A 690 5.98 -32.55 22.94
C TYR A 690 6.60 -31.77 24.11
N ARG A 691 5.86 -30.81 24.67
CA ARG A 691 6.29 -30.01 25.84
C ARG A 691 6.66 -30.91 27.04
N LYS A 692 5.82 -31.89 27.32
CA LYS A 692 6.04 -32.82 28.45
C LYS A 692 7.29 -33.67 28.29
N GLU A 693 7.54 -34.22 27.09
CA GLU A 693 8.67 -35.12 26.88
C GLU A 693 9.99 -34.38 26.72
N THR A 694 9.97 -33.23 26.05
CA THR A 694 11.20 -32.43 25.83
C THR A 694 11.57 -31.55 27.01
N GLY A 695 10.61 -31.23 27.91
CA GLY A 695 10.78 -30.26 28.97
C GLY A 695 10.81 -28.79 28.46
N ILE A 696 10.53 -28.56 27.15
CA ILE A 696 10.51 -27.23 26.53
C ILE A 696 9.08 -26.71 26.54
N ASP A 697 8.88 -25.50 27.07
CA ASP A 697 7.60 -24.80 27.01
C ASP A 697 7.41 -24.13 25.64
N ALA A 698 7.34 -24.96 24.60
CA ALA A 698 7.31 -24.53 23.20
C ALA A 698 6.07 -23.68 22.89
N LYS A 699 6.26 -22.58 22.19
CA LYS A 699 5.18 -21.69 21.73
C LYS A 699 4.57 -22.18 20.43
N LEU A 700 3.25 -22.05 20.28
CA LEU A 700 2.52 -22.33 19.04
C LEU A 700 1.95 -21.05 18.46
N ILE A 701 2.33 -20.73 17.24
CA ILE A 701 1.83 -19.60 16.48
C ILE A 701 1.05 -20.15 15.29
N VAL A 702 -0.22 -19.81 15.19
CA VAL A 702 -1.10 -20.20 14.09
C VAL A 702 -1.37 -18.99 13.21
N VAL A 703 -0.83 -19.00 12.00
CA VAL A 703 -1.07 -17.95 11.00
C VAL A 703 -2.20 -18.43 10.08
N GLY A 704 -3.39 -17.87 10.31
CA GLY A 704 -4.58 -18.18 9.51
C GLY A 704 -4.48 -17.53 8.13
N MET A 705 -4.47 -18.36 7.09
CA MET A 705 -4.30 -17.91 5.70
C MET A 705 -5.63 -17.63 4.99
N VAL A 706 -6.75 -17.93 5.64
CA VAL A 706 -8.12 -17.68 5.16
C VAL A 706 -8.97 -17.04 6.25
N ALA A 707 -10.04 -16.34 5.85
CA ALA A 707 -10.93 -15.64 6.77
C ALA A 707 -12.03 -16.57 7.31
N ASN A 708 -11.63 -17.60 8.06
CA ASN A 708 -12.57 -18.48 8.79
C ASN A 708 -12.48 -18.22 10.30
N GLN A 709 -13.36 -18.88 11.06
CA GLN A 709 -13.48 -18.77 12.52
C GLN A 709 -12.71 -19.86 13.27
N LEU A 710 -11.80 -20.56 12.64
CA LEU A 710 -11.17 -21.77 13.16
C LEU A 710 -9.70 -21.56 13.51
N THR A 711 -9.23 -22.25 14.54
CA THR A 711 -7.82 -22.37 14.89
C THR A 711 -7.52 -23.78 15.44
N ILE A 712 -6.28 -24.24 15.22
CA ILE A 712 -5.77 -25.48 15.81
C ILE A 712 -5.24 -25.30 17.22
N ALA A 713 -5.04 -24.08 17.68
CA ALA A 713 -4.54 -23.75 19.01
C ALA A 713 -5.70 -23.63 20.02
N ASP A 714 -5.51 -24.14 21.24
CA ASP A 714 -6.45 -23.86 22.33
C ASP A 714 -6.34 -22.39 22.76
N PRO A 715 -7.42 -21.59 22.66
CA PRO A 715 -7.40 -20.18 23.07
C PRO A 715 -7.10 -19.94 24.56
N LYS A 716 -7.15 -20.97 25.40
CA LYS A 716 -6.81 -20.92 26.82
C LYS A 716 -5.34 -21.13 27.11
N ASP A 717 -4.58 -21.62 26.14
CA ASP A 717 -3.14 -21.87 26.27
C ASP A 717 -2.38 -20.55 26.10
N LYS A 718 -1.71 -20.06 27.13
CA LYS A 718 -0.95 -18.80 27.14
C LYS A 718 0.22 -18.79 26.16
N ASN A 719 0.73 -19.96 25.81
CA ASN A 719 1.85 -20.14 24.88
C ASN A 719 1.37 -20.35 23.43
N THR A 720 0.16 -19.84 23.12
CA THR A 720 -0.37 -19.86 21.75
C THR A 720 -0.75 -18.45 21.27
N LEU A 721 -0.48 -18.18 19.99
CA LEU A 721 -0.83 -16.92 19.33
C LEU A 721 -1.52 -17.22 18.01
N ASN A 722 -2.67 -16.57 17.75
CA ASN A 722 -3.39 -16.66 16.49
C ASN A 722 -3.28 -15.35 15.73
N LEU A 723 -2.79 -15.41 14.50
CA LEU A 723 -2.56 -14.25 13.64
C LEU A 723 -3.30 -14.39 12.31
N ALA A 724 -3.51 -13.27 11.63
CA ALA A 724 -4.00 -13.25 10.27
C ALA A 724 -2.82 -13.26 9.28
N GLY A 725 -2.91 -14.07 8.23
CA GLY A 725 -1.93 -14.06 7.16
C GLY A 725 -1.92 -12.73 6.40
N PHE A 726 -0.74 -12.29 5.99
CA PHE A 726 -0.51 -11.00 5.32
C PHE A 726 -0.90 -9.74 6.10
N ASP A 727 -1.10 -9.84 7.41
CA ASP A 727 -1.04 -8.65 8.26
C ASP A 727 0.40 -8.15 8.28
N THR A 728 0.61 -6.87 7.96
CA THR A 728 1.97 -6.27 7.96
C THR A 728 2.65 -6.34 9.33
N SER A 729 1.88 -6.45 10.41
CA SER A 729 2.39 -6.62 11.78
C SER A 729 2.73 -8.07 12.15
N THR A 730 2.34 -9.06 11.35
CA THR A 730 2.50 -10.48 11.71
C THR A 730 3.92 -10.87 12.09
N PRO A 731 4.98 -10.54 11.33
CA PRO A 731 6.33 -10.95 11.69
C PRO A 731 6.83 -10.29 12.99
N GLU A 732 6.48 -9.04 13.23
CA GLU A 732 6.83 -8.33 14.47
C GLU A 732 6.10 -8.93 15.67
N LEU A 733 4.80 -9.20 15.56
CA LEU A 733 3.99 -9.83 16.60
C LEU A 733 4.51 -11.23 16.94
N ILE A 734 4.94 -12.02 15.95
CA ILE A 734 5.60 -13.31 16.17
C ILE A 734 6.84 -13.11 17.05
N SER A 735 7.70 -12.18 16.65
CA SER A 735 8.94 -11.90 17.38
C SER A 735 8.69 -11.45 18.81
N MET A 736 7.78 -10.48 19.03
CA MET A 736 7.41 -9.99 20.37
C MET A 736 6.85 -11.11 21.25
N PHE A 737 5.93 -11.93 20.71
CA PHE A 737 5.36 -13.05 21.44
C PHE A 737 6.43 -14.07 21.83
N VAL A 738 7.34 -14.40 20.93
CA VAL A 738 8.41 -15.37 21.21
C VAL A 738 9.36 -14.85 22.28
N ARG A 739 9.68 -13.56 22.29
CA ARG A 739 10.48 -12.93 23.35
C ARG A 739 9.73 -12.77 24.67
N GLY A 740 8.40 -12.98 24.69
CA GLY A 740 7.57 -12.82 25.90
C GLY A 740 7.24 -11.36 26.23
N GLU A 741 7.20 -10.50 25.24
CA GLU A 741 6.82 -9.08 25.39
C GLU A 741 5.29 -8.87 25.31
N ILE A 742 4.59 -9.86 24.76
CA ILE A 742 3.13 -9.93 24.69
C ILE A 742 2.63 -11.32 25.06
#